data_81a700f1d2a640ee35de29533fd80a63
#
_entry.id   81a700f1d2a640ee35de29533fd80a63
#
_cell.length_a   1.000
_cell.length_b   1.000
_cell.length_c   1.000
_cell.angle_alpha   90.00
_cell.angle_beta   90.00
_cell.angle_gamma   90.00
#
_symmetry.space_group_name_H-M   'P 1'
#
loop_
_entity.id
_entity.type
_entity.pdbx_description
1 polymer ?
#
loop_
_entity_poly.entity_id
_entity_poly.type
_entity_poly.pdbx_seq_one_letter_code
_entity_poly.pdbx_strand_id
1 'polypeptide(L)'
;MNTVARPSRLVPLLAALFLACLAAGCAGMDGGLEAHLSGRYDDNITQYEGKLAKGEKLDALQRYILCDAYSNMRSYAKIFDCADQYQTALRERSWGPLMLEDGTPLSESLADIWRAQALLETGRGQEAAALMNKALEEMGKPGALGGFKTGLYARMLTLRGLAQSSVKDYNGARQTIKDLQDMTCGFVNMGPCNGERNKALTLVNVSLGQYREALATSDGSGMRVLWNINAALSLGTASYDKHLIPNEFIRVKVLYETGKTAEAKAGYERLLANPALSSSGTIYWSVLYDLGRMARAEGDGALAAKRLADAVGVIEAQRANINTDAAKIGFIGDKQAVYQELISLLVEQKRAGEALEFVERAKSRALVDLLAERQNLAAQSRNRTEALESLQVLAGLEQKYAVSSAPAEERGRLRSAMSSAAGELRRTAPELASLVTVSASGTAEIQAELAPDETLLEYYGQGDDLYVFAVTRGGVSALRLDGRGLERDVRALRETLGQAAGEAYLKPAQALFARLLAPVPGALERPRLVIVGHGPLHYLPWAALHDGRQFLVDRVSVQQLPSASVMRFLAARKAAAARDMLLLGNPDLGDARMDLPGAEAETRAIRAIWPQATVLTRRAATKSALTRTGELFRVIHVAAHGEFVSDQPLDSRLLLAPEAGDDGRLTAGDLYGLRLNADLVTLSACETGLGKVLSGDDVIGLTRGFLYAGANSIVASLWPVSDEETSFLMVRLYGNLKTMPKADALRQAQLETKRRYAHPFFWSAFQLTGMGR
;
A
#
# COMPACT_ATOMS: atom_id res chain seq x y z
N MET A 1 -14.38 41.63 59.80
CA MET A 1 -12.91 41.74 59.88
C MET A 1 -12.37 40.66 58.96
N ASN A 2 -12.06 41.07 57.76
CA ASN A 2 -11.57 40.17 56.70
C ASN A 2 -10.04 40.17 56.70
N THR A 3 -9.42 39.05 57.01
CA THR A 3 -7.97 38.87 56.81
C THR A 3 -7.76 38.13 55.44
N VAL A 4 -7.39 38.92 54.44
CA VAL A 4 -6.90 38.42 53.15
C VAL A 4 -5.49 37.90 53.38
N ALA A 5 -5.29 36.57 53.22
CA ALA A 5 -3.97 35.96 53.25
C ALA A 5 -3.19 36.37 51.98
N ARG A 6 -2.03 37.01 52.15
CA ARG A 6 -1.08 37.33 51.04
C ARG A 6 -0.47 36.07 50.51
N PRO A 7 -0.41 35.84 49.15
CA PRO A 7 0.28 34.70 48.58
C PRO A 7 1.77 34.79 48.92
N SER A 8 2.32 33.65 49.30
CA SER A 8 3.72 33.50 49.71
C SER A 8 4.69 33.86 48.57
N ARG A 9 5.72 34.67 48.87
CA ARG A 9 6.78 35.11 47.97
C ARG A 9 7.67 33.96 47.44
N LEU A 10 7.36 32.70 47.78
CA LEU A 10 8.11 31.51 47.34
C LEU A 10 7.84 31.09 45.87
N VAL A 11 6.62 31.34 45.38
CA VAL A 11 6.24 30.93 44.02
C VAL A 11 7.00 31.71 42.92
N PRO A 12 7.16 33.04 43.01
CA PRO A 12 7.93 33.78 41.99
C PRO A 12 9.45 33.53 42.10
N LEU A 13 9.97 33.16 43.29
CA LEU A 13 11.41 32.83 43.45
C LEU A 13 11.74 31.46 42.83
N LEU A 14 10.85 30.47 42.96
CA LEU A 14 11.01 29.16 42.32
C LEU A 14 10.85 29.25 40.80
N ALA A 15 9.92 30.07 40.31
CA ALA A 15 9.77 30.33 38.88
C ALA A 15 10.98 31.11 38.30
N ALA A 16 11.54 32.06 39.05
CA ALA A 16 12.74 32.78 38.63
C ALA A 16 14.02 31.90 38.66
N LEU A 17 14.15 30.98 39.64
CA LEU A 17 15.23 30.00 39.68
C LEU A 17 15.12 28.98 38.53
N PHE A 18 13.91 28.55 38.20
CA PHE A 18 13.65 27.64 37.06
C PHE A 18 13.94 28.32 35.73
N LEU A 19 13.56 29.61 35.58
CA LEU A 19 13.91 30.42 34.40
C LEU A 19 15.40 30.74 34.32
N ALA A 20 16.08 30.95 35.45
CA ALA A 20 17.54 31.15 35.45
C ALA A 20 18.34 29.88 35.15
N CYS A 21 17.86 28.70 35.61
CA CYS A 21 18.42 27.41 35.24
C CYS A 21 18.21 27.09 33.75
N LEU A 22 17.05 27.45 33.19
CA LEU A 22 16.77 27.35 31.76
C LEU A 22 17.67 28.28 30.93
N ALA A 23 17.84 29.53 31.36
CA ALA A 23 18.67 30.51 30.68
C ALA A 23 20.18 30.20 30.76
N ALA A 24 20.65 29.63 31.86
CA ALA A 24 22.05 29.22 32.03
C ALA A 24 22.38 27.90 31.33
N GLY A 25 21.38 27.02 31.13
CA GLY A 25 21.53 25.76 30.35
C GLY A 25 21.46 25.93 28.85
N CYS A 26 20.81 26.99 28.34
CA CYS A 26 20.57 27.21 26.92
C CYS A 26 21.81 27.71 26.11
N ALA A 27 22.85 28.19 26.75
CA ALA A 27 24.01 28.73 26.05
C ALA A 27 24.93 27.69 25.41
N GLY A 28 24.59 26.39 25.50
CA GLY A 28 25.31 25.28 24.87
C GLY A 28 24.39 24.21 24.26
N MET A 29 23.08 24.46 24.18
CA MET A 29 22.14 23.49 23.62
C MET A 29 22.21 23.49 22.09
N ASP A 30 22.37 22.31 21.53
CA ASP A 30 22.33 22.08 20.08
C ASP A 30 20.98 22.62 19.53
N GLY A 31 21.04 23.43 18.46
CA GLY A 31 19.84 24.00 17.80
C GLY A 31 18.78 22.97 17.38
N GLY A 32 19.15 21.69 17.35
CA GLY A 32 18.24 20.57 17.10
C GLY A 32 17.17 20.38 18.19
N LEU A 33 17.50 20.63 19.46
CA LEU A 33 16.50 20.53 20.53
C LEU A 33 15.45 21.65 20.40
N GLU A 34 15.86 22.89 20.10
CA GLU A 34 14.92 23.98 19.86
C GLU A 34 13.99 23.70 18.67
N ALA A 35 14.54 23.18 17.56
CA ALA A 35 13.76 22.77 16.40
C ALA A 35 12.76 21.65 16.75
N HIS A 36 13.19 20.68 17.55
CA HIS A 36 12.33 19.58 18.02
C HIS A 36 11.16 20.10 18.89
N LEU A 37 11.45 20.97 19.86
CA LEU A 37 10.46 21.60 20.72
C LEU A 37 9.44 22.42 19.92
N SER A 38 9.90 23.05 18.85
CA SER A 38 9.09 23.86 17.94
C SER A 38 8.37 23.04 16.86
N GLY A 39 8.50 21.69 16.85
CA GLY A 39 7.88 20.82 15.84
C GLY A 39 8.50 20.95 14.43
N ARG A 40 9.68 21.57 14.31
CA ARG A 40 10.42 21.71 13.05
C ARG A 40 11.24 20.44 12.76
N TYR A 41 10.54 19.34 12.50
CA TYR A 41 11.15 18.02 12.34
C TYR A 41 12.06 17.91 11.11
N ASP A 42 11.75 18.63 10.04
CA ASP A 42 12.58 18.67 8.82
C ASP A 42 13.94 19.28 9.10
N ASP A 43 14.00 20.34 9.93
CA ASP A 43 15.25 20.96 10.36
C ASP A 43 16.11 19.95 11.14
N ASN A 44 15.48 19.18 12.03
CA ASN A 44 16.17 18.13 12.78
C ASN A 44 16.72 17.03 11.88
N ILE A 45 15.93 16.55 10.94
CA ILE A 45 16.39 15.53 9.98
C ILE A 45 17.57 16.07 9.20
N THR A 46 17.45 17.26 8.62
CA THR A 46 18.51 17.88 7.83
C THR A 46 19.79 18.07 8.64
N GLN A 47 19.66 18.57 9.87
CA GLN A 47 20.80 18.82 10.75
C GLN A 47 21.54 17.53 11.13
N TYR A 48 20.80 16.52 11.61
CA TYR A 48 21.42 15.30 12.14
C TYR A 48 21.84 14.32 11.04
N GLU A 49 21.14 14.23 9.93
CA GLU A 49 21.62 13.50 8.74
C GLU A 49 22.89 14.15 8.18
N GLY A 50 22.95 15.50 8.17
CA GLY A 50 24.14 16.23 7.77
C GLY A 50 25.36 15.94 8.65
N LYS A 51 25.19 15.77 9.98
CA LYS A 51 26.26 15.32 10.89
C LYS A 51 26.69 13.88 10.58
N LEU A 52 25.73 12.97 10.40
CA LEU A 52 26.00 11.57 10.07
C LEU A 52 26.75 11.42 8.73
N ALA A 53 26.39 12.22 7.72
CA ALA A 53 27.07 12.22 6.42
C ALA A 53 28.54 12.67 6.51
N LYS A 54 28.88 13.49 7.52
CA LYS A 54 30.24 13.88 7.84
C LYS A 54 31.03 12.87 8.71
N GLY A 55 30.38 11.74 9.07
CA GLY A 55 30.96 10.73 9.94
C GLY A 55 30.90 11.06 11.43
N GLU A 56 30.16 12.07 11.84
CA GLU A 56 29.97 12.44 13.25
C GLU A 56 29.06 11.42 13.95
N LYS A 57 29.39 11.06 15.21
CA LYS A 57 28.52 10.21 16.03
C LYS A 57 27.49 11.08 16.73
N LEU A 58 26.23 10.68 16.70
CA LEU A 58 25.15 11.30 17.47
C LEU A 58 25.05 10.64 18.85
N ASP A 59 24.88 11.46 19.89
CA ASP A 59 24.58 10.98 21.24
C ASP A 59 23.13 10.50 21.39
N ALA A 60 22.77 9.96 22.56
CA ALA A 60 21.44 9.40 22.81
C ALA A 60 20.28 10.42 22.67
N LEU A 61 20.51 11.68 23.06
CA LEU A 61 19.49 12.73 22.92
C LEU A 61 19.32 13.14 21.46
N GLN A 62 20.42 13.34 20.75
CA GLN A 62 20.40 13.66 19.32
C GLN A 62 19.77 12.52 18.50
N ARG A 63 20.04 11.25 18.86
CA ARG A 63 19.37 10.08 18.27
C ARG A 63 17.87 10.06 18.60
N TYR A 64 17.49 10.33 19.85
CA TYR A 64 16.10 10.47 20.21
C TYR A 64 15.39 11.51 19.33
N ILE A 65 15.95 12.73 19.24
CA ILE A 65 15.38 13.81 18.42
C ILE A 65 15.22 13.39 16.95
N LEU A 66 16.25 12.74 16.39
CA LEU A 66 16.21 12.27 15.00
C LEU A 66 15.16 11.16 14.80
N CYS A 67 15.10 10.15 15.68
CA CYS A 67 14.14 9.06 15.57
C CYS A 67 12.69 9.56 15.78
N ASP A 68 12.48 10.49 16.74
CA ASP A 68 11.16 11.10 16.93
C ASP A 68 10.77 11.98 15.73
N ALA A 69 11.73 12.69 15.11
CA ALA A 69 11.49 13.41 13.87
C ALA A 69 11.11 12.47 12.73
N TYR A 70 11.80 11.34 12.53
CA TYR A 70 11.41 10.33 11.56
C TYR A 70 10.02 9.76 11.82
N SER A 71 9.66 9.52 13.09
CA SER A 71 8.33 9.03 13.46
C SER A 71 7.24 10.03 13.11
N ASN A 72 7.45 11.30 13.45
CA ASN A 72 6.48 12.37 13.15
C ASN A 72 6.39 12.65 11.64
N MET A 73 7.50 12.57 10.92
CA MET A 73 7.55 12.73 9.45
C MET A 73 7.25 11.44 8.68
N ARG A 74 6.93 10.33 9.38
CA ARG A 74 6.57 9.03 8.81
C ARG A 74 7.61 8.42 7.90
N SER A 75 8.88 8.70 8.16
CA SER A 75 10.01 8.08 7.47
C SER A 75 10.25 6.66 7.99
N TYR A 76 9.23 5.80 7.86
CA TYR A 76 9.19 4.48 8.53
C TYR A 76 10.36 3.56 8.19
N ALA A 77 10.90 3.63 6.97
CA ALA A 77 12.07 2.84 6.60
C ALA A 77 13.31 3.16 7.47
N LYS A 78 13.44 4.43 7.91
CA LYS A 78 14.56 4.88 8.75
C LYS A 78 14.33 4.63 10.23
N ILE A 79 13.09 4.38 10.65
CA ILE A 79 12.72 4.22 12.07
C ILE A 79 13.41 3.02 12.70
N PHE A 80 13.42 1.87 12.03
CA PHE A 80 13.97 0.63 12.61
C PHE A 80 15.47 0.76 12.86
N ASP A 81 16.22 1.21 11.87
CA ASP A 81 17.67 1.44 12.00
C ASP A 81 17.97 2.55 13.02
N CYS A 82 17.21 3.65 13.00
CA CYS A 82 17.34 4.73 13.97
C CYS A 82 17.09 4.24 15.40
N ALA A 83 16.06 3.42 15.62
CA ALA A 83 15.70 2.86 16.92
C ALA A 83 16.83 1.94 17.45
N ASP A 84 17.44 1.11 16.57
CA ASP A 84 18.57 0.26 16.93
C ASP A 84 19.80 1.10 17.34
N GLN A 85 20.10 2.14 16.55
CA GLN A 85 21.21 3.06 16.85
C GLN A 85 20.95 3.89 18.11
N TYR A 86 19.69 4.28 18.38
CA TYR A 86 19.30 4.94 19.61
C TYR A 86 19.51 4.05 20.84
N GLN A 87 19.07 2.78 20.79
CA GLN A 87 19.28 1.84 21.89
C GLN A 87 20.78 1.61 22.13
N THR A 88 21.57 1.52 21.09
CA THR A 88 23.05 1.40 21.20
C THR A 88 23.65 2.63 21.86
N ALA A 89 23.31 3.85 21.41
CA ALA A 89 23.80 5.09 22.00
C ALA A 89 23.35 5.26 23.47
N LEU A 90 22.17 4.74 23.82
CA LEU A 90 21.65 4.78 25.19
C LEU A 90 22.45 3.86 26.13
N ARG A 91 22.89 2.70 25.67
CA ARG A 91 23.70 1.72 26.42
C ARG A 91 25.16 2.17 26.60
N GLU A 92 25.73 2.85 25.61
CA GLU A 92 27.11 3.37 25.65
C GLU A 92 27.26 4.58 26.58
N ARG A 93 26.19 5.04 27.20
CA ARG A 93 26.14 6.27 27.95
C ARG A 93 26.72 6.14 29.36
N SER A 94 27.59 7.10 29.77
CA SER A 94 28.25 7.14 31.09
C SER A 94 27.58 8.02 32.14
N TRP A 95 26.49 8.76 31.80
CA TRP A 95 25.85 9.74 32.68
C TRP A 95 24.41 9.33 33.00
N GLY A 96 23.88 9.80 34.16
CA GLY A 96 22.57 9.46 34.68
C GLY A 96 21.36 9.72 33.74
N PRO A 97 20.11 9.43 34.11
CA PRO A 97 18.95 9.50 33.25
C PRO A 97 18.72 10.93 32.73
N LEU A 98 18.64 11.11 31.40
CA LEU A 98 18.09 12.31 30.79
C LEU A 98 16.55 12.22 30.80
N MET A 99 15.91 13.30 31.11
CA MET A 99 14.46 13.45 31.12
C MET A 99 14.05 14.30 29.92
N LEU A 100 12.97 13.90 29.25
CA LEU A 100 12.30 14.71 28.22
C LEU A 100 11.48 15.84 28.90
N GLU A 101 10.96 16.78 28.11
CA GLU A 101 10.15 17.91 28.60
C GLU A 101 8.92 17.48 29.39
N ASP A 102 8.30 16.37 28.98
CA ASP A 102 7.13 15.78 29.64
C ASP A 102 7.51 14.99 30.91
N GLY A 103 8.80 15.01 31.30
CA GLY A 103 9.33 14.24 32.40
C GLY A 103 9.54 12.74 32.09
N THR A 104 9.42 12.31 30.86
CA THR A 104 9.68 10.92 30.44
C THR A 104 11.19 10.67 30.37
N PRO A 105 11.74 9.63 31.03
CA PRO A 105 13.15 9.29 30.87
C PRO A 105 13.44 8.72 29.49
N LEU A 106 14.60 9.06 28.93
CA LEU A 106 15.14 8.34 27.77
C LEU A 106 15.32 6.87 28.15
N SER A 107 14.60 5.99 27.49
CA SER A 107 14.57 4.55 27.79
C SER A 107 14.53 3.72 26.51
N GLU A 108 14.96 2.45 26.59
CA GLU A 108 14.90 1.54 25.46
C GLU A 108 13.48 1.33 24.94
N SER A 109 12.47 1.46 25.81
CA SER A 109 11.04 1.32 25.44
C SER A 109 10.57 2.36 24.42
N LEU A 110 11.21 3.53 24.30
CA LEU A 110 10.90 4.50 23.26
C LEU A 110 11.16 3.95 21.85
N ALA A 111 12.24 3.18 21.69
CA ALA A 111 12.54 2.51 20.42
C ALA A 111 11.42 1.54 20.02
N ASP A 112 10.90 0.76 20.96
CA ASP A 112 9.81 -0.19 20.69
C ASP A 112 8.49 0.53 20.40
N ILE A 113 8.24 1.69 21.03
CA ILE A 113 7.09 2.54 20.72
C ILE A 113 7.17 3.03 19.26
N TRP A 114 8.31 3.55 18.80
CA TRP A 114 8.47 4.00 17.41
C TRP A 114 8.33 2.85 16.42
N ARG A 115 8.94 1.68 16.70
CA ARG A 115 8.80 0.49 15.86
C ARG A 115 7.34 0.04 15.78
N ALA A 116 6.63 -0.03 16.92
CA ALA A 116 5.24 -0.44 16.95
C ALA A 116 4.33 0.56 16.22
N GLN A 117 4.58 1.85 16.36
CA GLN A 117 3.85 2.88 15.62
C GLN A 117 4.10 2.72 14.10
N ALA A 118 5.34 2.53 13.68
CA ALA A 118 5.66 2.31 12.28
C ALA A 118 5.00 1.03 11.74
N LEU A 119 5.02 -0.07 12.49
CA LEU A 119 4.34 -1.32 12.13
C LEU A 119 2.82 -1.12 12.01
N LEU A 120 2.20 -0.45 12.97
CA LEU A 120 0.75 -0.18 12.96
C LEU A 120 0.36 0.65 11.74
N GLU A 121 1.03 1.78 11.52
CA GLU A 121 0.70 2.70 10.43
C GLU A 121 1.03 2.14 9.03
N THR A 122 1.84 1.09 8.96
CA THR A 122 2.15 0.36 7.73
C THR A 122 1.35 -0.94 7.57
N GLY A 123 0.27 -1.12 8.36
CA GLY A 123 -0.67 -2.25 8.23
C GLY A 123 -0.19 -3.57 8.85
N ARG A 124 0.95 -3.56 9.57
CA ARG A 124 1.52 -4.74 10.25
C ARG A 124 1.03 -4.82 11.71
N GLY A 125 -0.29 -4.72 11.92
CA GLY A 125 -0.90 -4.64 13.24
C GLY A 125 -0.62 -5.85 14.14
N GLN A 126 -0.55 -7.06 13.60
CA GLN A 126 -0.20 -8.25 14.39
C GLN A 126 1.20 -8.14 15.01
N GLU A 127 2.18 -7.70 14.22
CA GLU A 127 3.55 -7.54 14.69
C GLU A 127 3.66 -6.38 15.69
N ALA A 128 2.93 -5.28 15.46
CA ALA A 128 2.85 -4.18 16.41
C ALA A 128 2.28 -4.62 17.77
N ALA A 129 1.19 -5.40 17.77
CA ALA A 129 0.59 -5.94 18.98
C ALA A 129 1.54 -6.91 19.73
N ALA A 130 2.22 -7.80 19.00
CA ALA A 130 3.19 -8.74 19.56
C ALA A 130 4.38 -8.00 20.19
N LEU A 131 4.93 -6.99 19.51
CA LEU A 131 6.01 -6.15 20.03
C LEU A 131 5.59 -5.44 21.32
N MET A 132 4.38 -4.84 21.34
CA MET A 132 3.89 -4.16 22.53
C MET A 132 3.59 -5.10 23.69
N ASN A 133 3.10 -6.32 23.45
CA ASN A 133 2.94 -7.34 24.49
C ASN A 133 4.29 -7.66 25.15
N LYS A 134 5.31 -7.93 24.35
CA LYS A 134 6.67 -8.20 24.84
C LYS A 134 7.23 -7.03 25.66
N ALA A 135 7.15 -5.82 25.13
CA ALA A 135 7.67 -4.63 25.79
C ALA A 135 6.92 -4.30 27.11
N LEU A 136 5.60 -4.55 27.18
CA LEU A 136 4.80 -4.41 28.39
C LEU A 136 5.15 -5.45 29.45
N GLU A 137 5.44 -6.69 29.04
CA GLU A 137 5.89 -7.77 29.92
C GLU A 137 7.27 -7.45 30.52
N GLU A 138 8.22 -7.01 29.71
CA GLU A 138 9.56 -6.62 30.13
C GLU A 138 9.54 -5.39 31.09
N MET A 139 8.67 -4.42 30.81
CA MET A 139 8.53 -3.23 31.66
C MET A 139 7.89 -3.56 33.02
N GLY A 140 6.96 -4.52 33.05
CA GLY A 140 6.12 -4.83 34.19
C GLY A 140 5.13 -3.70 34.55
N LYS A 141 4.06 -4.03 35.29
CA LYS A 141 3.06 -3.03 35.71
C LYS A 141 3.70 -2.01 36.66
N PRO A 142 3.60 -0.69 36.35
CA PRO A 142 4.11 0.35 37.26
C PRO A 142 3.30 0.36 38.54
N GLY A 143 3.97 0.42 39.70
CA GLY A 143 3.31 0.59 41.00
C GLY A 143 2.75 2.01 41.19
N ALA A 144 1.97 2.23 42.24
CA ALA A 144 1.30 3.49 42.56
C ALA A 144 2.24 4.73 42.65
N LEU A 145 3.54 4.50 42.88
CA LEU A 145 4.59 5.52 42.91
C LEU A 145 5.45 5.54 41.61
N GLY A 146 5.00 4.86 40.56
CA GLY A 146 5.76 4.59 39.35
C GLY A 146 6.05 5.81 38.43
N GLY A 147 5.58 7.01 38.78
CA GLY A 147 5.90 8.28 38.15
C GLY A 147 6.00 8.23 36.62
N PHE A 148 7.21 8.27 36.12
CA PHE A 148 7.54 8.36 34.69
C PHE A 148 7.28 7.07 33.88
N LYS A 149 7.37 5.88 34.47
CA LYS A 149 7.04 4.62 33.78
C LYS A 149 5.56 4.54 33.40
N THR A 150 4.71 5.25 34.09
CA THR A 150 3.25 5.20 33.89
C THR A 150 2.82 5.78 32.55
N GLY A 151 3.43 6.88 32.11
CA GLY A 151 3.16 7.51 30.82
C GLY A 151 3.58 6.61 29.65
N LEU A 152 4.80 6.04 29.71
CA LEU A 152 5.27 5.07 28.71
C LEU A 152 4.39 3.83 28.66
N TYR A 153 4.02 3.29 29.81
CA TYR A 153 3.13 2.13 29.94
C TYR A 153 1.77 2.39 29.27
N ALA A 154 1.17 3.56 29.52
CA ALA A 154 -0.08 3.96 28.88
C ALA A 154 0.05 4.09 27.36
N ARG A 155 1.17 4.66 26.85
CA ARG A 155 1.46 4.74 25.40
C ARG A 155 1.59 3.36 24.76
N MET A 156 2.27 2.44 25.42
CA MET A 156 2.41 1.05 24.94
C MET A 156 1.07 0.32 24.90
N LEU A 157 0.23 0.48 25.96
CA LEU A 157 -1.14 -0.05 25.97
C LEU A 157 -1.99 0.57 24.86
N THR A 158 -1.84 1.87 24.60
CA THR A 158 -2.54 2.53 23.50
C THR A 158 -2.20 1.87 22.16
N LEU A 159 -0.91 1.76 21.85
CA LEU A 159 -0.46 1.13 20.59
C LEU A 159 -0.90 -0.33 20.49
N ARG A 160 -0.86 -1.09 21.58
CA ARG A 160 -1.37 -2.45 21.64
C ARG A 160 -2.86 -2.52 21.28
N GLY A 161 -3.68 -1.68 21.90
CA GLY A 161 -5.13 -1.67 21.68
C GLY A 161 -5.49 -1.23 20.25
N LEU A 162 -4.81 -0.21 19.71
CA LEU A 162 -4.99 0.22 18.34
C LEU A 162 -4.56 -0.87 17.34
N ALA A 163 -3.43 -1.55 17.61
CA ALA A 163 -2.94 -2.64 16.79
C ALA A 163 -3.89 -3.84 16.77
N GLN A 164 -4.40 -4.24 17.94
CA GLN A 164 -5.41 -5.31 18.06
C GLN A 164 -6.69 -4.96 17.33
N SER A 165 -7.17 -3.72 17.46
CA SER A 165 -8.35 -3.22 16.74
C SER A 165 -8.14 -3.27 15.22
N SER A 166 -6.97 -2.87 14.73
CA SER A 166 -6.65 -2.82 13.29
C SER A 166 -6.69 -4.20 12.63
N VAL A 167 -6.35 -5.25 13.38
CA VAL A 167 -6.41 -6.66 12.91
C VAL A 167 -7.72 -7.38 13.31
N LYS A 168 -8.71 -6.62 13.79
CA LYS A 168 -10.02 -7.13 14.24
C LYS A 168 -9.96 -8.09 15.44
N ASP A 169 -8.87 -8.06 16.21
CA ASP A 169 -8.80 -8.71 17.52
C ASP A 169 -9.53 -7.86 18.58
N TYR A 170 -10.84 -7.83 18.47
CA TYR A 170 -11.69 -7.05 19.37
C TYR A 170 -11.65 -7.54 20.82
N ASN A 171 -11.37 -8.82 21.06
CA ASN A 171 -11.24 -9.35 22.41
C ASN A 171 -9.95 -8.87 23.06
N GLY A 172 -8.83 -8.92 22.36
CA GLY A 172 -7.57 -8.35 22.82
C GLY A 172 -7.68 -6.85 23.12
N ALA A 173 -8.30 -6.10 22.22
CA ALA A 173 -8.49 -4.65 22.41
C ALA A 173 -9.37 -4.34 23.64
N ARG A 174 -10.43 -5.11 23.91
CA ARG A 174 -11.23 -4.98 25.15
C ARG A 174 -10.42 -5.32 26.40
N GLN A 175 -9.55 -6.35 26.32
CA GLN A 175 -8.64 -6.65 27.44
C GLN A 175 -7.66 -5.48 27.67
N THR A 176 -7.19 -4.84 26.60
CA THR A 176 -6.35 -3.63 26.74
C THR A 176 -7.09 -2.46 27.40
N ILE A 177 -8.38 -2.28 27.11
CA ILE A 177 -9.22 -1.29 27.84
C ILE A 177 -9.25 -1.62 29.32
N LYS A 178 -9.44 -2.89 29.68
CA LYS A 178 -9.44 -3.32 31.09
C LYS A 178 -8.08 -3.07 31.74
N ASP A 179 -6.99 -3.39 31.07
CA ASP A 179 -5.63 -3.15 31.59
C ASP A 179 -5.38 -1.64 31.83
N LEU A 180 -5.92 -0.75 30.97
CA LEU A 180 -5.89 0.70 31.15
C LEU A 180 -6.76 1.14 32.33
N GLN A 181 -7.94 0.56 32.51
CA GLN A 181 -8.83 0.87 33.67
C GLN A 181 -8.19 0.43 34.98
N ASP A 182 -7.52 -0.72 35.01
CA ASP A 182 -6.83 -1.29 36.17
C ASP A 182 -5.49 -0.58 36.47
N MET A 183 -5.10 0.40 35.64
CA MET A 183 -3.86 1.15 35.83
C MET A 183 -4.00 2.13 37.04
N THR A 184 -3.20 1.93 38.07
CA THR A 184 -3.19 2.76 39.25
C THR A 184 -2.40 4.06 38.99
N CYS A 185 -3.13 5.18 39.03
CA CYS A 185 -2.55 6.52 39.06
C CYS A 185 -2.66 7.05 40.49
N GLY A 186 -1.54 7.30 41.15
CA GLY A 186 -1.44 7.65 42.60
C GLY A 186 -2.49 8.58 43.19
N PHE A 187 -2.39 8.89 44.47
CA PHE A 187 -3.42 9.45 45.39
C PHE A 187 -4.11 10.76 45.00
N VAL A 188 -3.64 11.46 43.93
CA VAL A 188 -4.25 12.71 43.45
C VAL A 188 -4.79 12.48 42.04
N ASN A 189 -6.11 12.36 41.92
CA ASN A 189 -6.83 12.15 40.63
C ASN A 189 -6.63 13.27 39.59
N MET A 190 -5.68 14.16 39.74
CA MET A 190 -5.40 15.30 38.86
C MET A 190 -4.00 15.29 38.21
N GLY A 191 -3.27 14.16 38.27
CA GLY A 191 -1.91 14.09 37.76
C GLY A 191 -1.81 13.71 36.28
N PRO A 192 -0.64 13.87 35.65
CA PRO A 192 -0.37 13.51 34.24
C PRO A 192 -0.76 12.06 33.87
N CYS A 193 -0.64 11.13 34.83
CA CYS A 193 -1.02 9.71 34.64
C CYS A 193 -2.49 9.53 34.27
N ASN A 194 -3.41 10.18 34.93
CA ASN A 194 -4.84 10.09 34.62
C ASN A 194 -5.15 10.67 33.23
N GLY A 195 -4.46 11.74 32.86
CA GLY A 195 -4.58 12.33 31.53
C GLY A 195 -4.17 11.37 30.42
N GLU A 196 -3.00 10.75 30.53
CA GLU A 196 -2.51 9.77 29.57
C GLU A 196 -3.38 8.50 29.54
N ARG A 197 -3.82 7.99 30.69
CA ARG A 197 -4.76 6.88 30.78
C ARG A 197 -6.09 7.18 30.09
N ASN A 198 -6.69 8.33 30.37
CA ASN A 198 -7.98 8.71 29.80
C ASN A 198 -7.86 8.94 28.28
N LYS A 199 -6.77 9.54 27.83
CA LYS A 199 -6.45 9.66 26.39
C LYS A 199 -6.32 8.29 25.73
N ALA A 200 -5.60 7.36 26.36
CA ALA A 200 -5.46 5.99 25.88
C ALA A 200 -6.80 5.27 25.80
N LEU A 201 -7.62 5.35 26.85
CA LEU A 201 -8.97 4.79 26.88
C LEU A 201 -9.84 5.36 25.76
N THR A 202 -9.79 6.67 25.55
CA THR A 202 -10.56 7.35 24.50
C THR A 202 -10.15 6.84 23.11
N LEU A 203 -8.84 6.78 22.83
CA LEU A 203 -8.32 6.32 21.54
C LEU A 203 -8.70 4.87 21.24
N VAL A 204 -8.53 3.95 22.20
CA VAL A 204 -8.86 2.54 22.01
C VAL A 204 -10.38 2.35 21.87
N ASN A 205 -11.21 3.07 22.65
CA ASN A 205 -12.67 3.04 22.49
C ASN A 205 -13.10 3.57 21.10
N VAL A 206 -12.50 4.67 20.62
CA VAL A 206 -12.75 5.20 19.27
C VAL A 206 -12.42 4.16 18.20
N SER A 207 -11.26 3.47 18.34
CA SER A 207 -10.85 2.44 17.37
C SER A 207 -11.78 1.22 17.32
N LEU A 208 -12.53 0.98 18.40
CA LEU A 208 -13.56 -0.06 18.51
C LEU A 208 -14.98 0.44 18.13
N GLY A 209 -15.14 1.70 17.73
CA GLY A 209 -16.44 2.31 17.48
C GLY A 209 -17.28 2.55 18.75
N GLN A 210 -16.69 2.45 19.95
CA GLN A 210 -17.35 2.68 21.25
C GLN A 210 -17.33 4.19 21.57
N TYR A 211 -18.04 4.98 20.77
CA TYR A 211 -17.95 6.45 20.83
C TYR A 211 -18.57 7.05 22.10
N ARG A 212 -19.59 6.40 22.71
CA ARG A 212 -20.19 6.87 23.96
C ARG A 212 -19.24 6.74 25.13
N GLU A 213 -18.54 5.62 25.21
CA GLU A 213 -17.50 5.33 26.20
C GLU A 213 -16.30 6.27 26.01
N ALA A 214 -15.92 6.50 24.75
CA ALA A 214 -14.89 7.46 24.41
C ALA A 214 -15.26 8.88 24.89
N LEU A 215 -16.50 9.31 24.70
CA LEU A 215 -16.98 10.63 25.16
C LEU A 215 -16.93 10.74 26.67
N ALA A 216 -17.40 9.71 27.40
CA ALA A 216 -17.37 9.70 28.87
C ALA A 216 -15.95 9.81 29.44
N THR A 217 -14.96 9.20 28.76
CA THR A 217 -13.55 9.31 29.18
C THR A 217 -12.90 10.64 28.81
N SER A 218 -13.35 11.27 27.71
CA SER A 218 -12.82 12.57 27.25
C SER A 218 -13.37 13.78 28.03
N ASP A 219 -14.64 13.76 28.44
CA ASP A 219 -15.32 14.85 29.13
C ASP A 219 -15.04 14.88 30.65
N GLY A 220 -14.59 13.75 31.21
CA GLY A 220 -14.45 13.55 32.67
C GLY A 220 -13.30 14.30 33.35
N SER A 221 -12.57 15.16 32.68
CA SER A 221 -11.36 15.72 33.23
C SER A 221 -11.43 17.24 33.42
N GLY A 222 -11.43 17.68 34.68
CA GLY A 222 -10.95 19.02 35.08
C GLY A 222 -9.53 19.34 34.59
N MET A 223 -8.87 18.40 33.95
CA MET A 223 -7.59 18.44 33.22
C MET A 223 -7.60 19.42 32.05
N ARG A 224 -8.75 19.70 31.43
CA ARG A 224 -8.83 20.65 30.30
C ARG A 224 -8.42 22.07 30.77
N VAL A 225 -8.74 22.44 31.98
CA VAL A 225 -8.33 23.74 32.57
C VAL A 225 -6.82 23.73 32.89
N LEU A 226 -6.30 22.63 33.44
CA LEU A 226 -4.87 22.48 33.74
C LEU A 226 -4.00 22.40 32.48
N TRP A 227 -4.45 21.70 31.43
CA TRP A 227 -3.76 21.67 30.16
C TRP A 227 -3.76 23.01 29.43
N ASN A 228 -4.89 23.75 29.48
CA ASN A 228 -4.96 25.12 28.96
C ASN A 228 -4.04 26.07 29.73
N ILE A 229 -3.92 25.91 31.05
CA ILE A 229 -3.00 26.70 31.87
C ILE A 229 -1.55 26.31 31.56
N ASN A 230 -1.25 25.03 31.47
CA ASN A 230 0.12 24.56 31.17
C ASN A 230 0.54 24.91 29.71
N ALA A 231 -0.38 24.86 28.78
CA ALA A 231 -0.16 25.28 27.40
C ALA A 231 0.00 26.81 27.27
N ALA A 232 -0.70 27.59 28.07
CA ALA A 232 -0.54 29.05 28.14
C ALA A 232 0.76 29.48 28.85
N LEU A 233 1.33 28.60 29.67
CA LEU A 233 2.60 28.84 30.36
C LEU A 233 3.82 28.28 29.60
N SER A 234 3.63 27.36 28.65
CA SER A 234 4.69 26.87 27.76
C SER A 234 4.98 27.92 26.67
N LEU A 235 6.20 28.45 26.71
CA LEU A 235 6.70 29.56 25.89
C LEU A 235 6.83 29.19 24.37
N GLY A 236 5.79 28.66 23.73
CA GLY A 236 5.79 28.45 22.28
C GLY A 236 4.47 27.92 21.76
N THR A 237 3.95 28.54 20.70
CA THR A 237 2.70 28.18 20.03
C THR A 237 2.74 26.77 19.44
N ALA A 238 3.90 26.28 19.03
CA ALA A 238 4.08 24.98 18.38
C ALA A 238 3.89 23.79 19.34
N SER A 239 4.34 23.91 20.61
CA SER A 239 4.10 22.88 21.65
C SER A 239 2.62 22.80 22.02
N TYR A 240 1.93 23.94 22.00
CA TYR A 240 0.51 24.03 22.22
C TYR A 240 -0.30 23.29 21.16
N ASP A 241 0.02 23.49 19.87
CA ASP A 241 -0.69 22.88 18.77
C ASP A 241 -0.46 21.35 18.70
N LYS A 242 0.74 20.87 19.06
CA LYS A 242 1.08 19.44 19.10
C LYS A 242 0.16 18.64 20.07
N HIS A 243 -0.30 19.25 21.15
CA HIS A 243 -1.16 18.59 22.13
C HIS A 243 -2.65 18.91 21.95
N LEU A 244 -2.99 20.12 21.52
CA LEU A 244 -4.39 20.54 21.38
C LEU A 244 -5.08 19.94 20.17
N ILE A 245 -4.43 19.93 19.02
CA ILE A 245 -5.03 19.43 17.77
C ILE A 245 -5.50 17.97 17.91
N PRO A 246 -4.70 17.01 18.43
CA PRO A 246 -5.17 15.64 18.62
C PRO A 246 -6.35 15.53 19.60
N ASN A 247 -6.30 16.27 20.72
CA ASN A 247 -7.36 16.22 21.71
C ASN A 247 -8.68 16.83 21.21
N GLU A 248 -8.61 17.97 20.53
CA GLU A 248 -9.80 18.60 19.91
C GLU A 248 -10.35 17.71 18.79
N PHE A 249 -9.50 17.11 17.97
CA PHE A 249 -9.93 16.17 16.93
C PHE A 249 -10.70 14.97 17.50
N ILE A 250 -10.18 14.33 18.56
CA ILE A 250 -10.85 13.20 19.19
C ILE A 250 -12.23 13.63 19.69
N ARG A 251 -12.32 14.78 20.38
CA ARG A 251 -13.57 15.34 20.89
C ARG A 251 -14.58 15.58 19.75
N VAL A 252 -14.15 16.23 18.69
CA VAL A 252 -14.98 16.58 17.54
C VAL A 252 -15.42 15.31 16.80
N LYS A 253 -14.54 14.33 16.65
CA LYS A 253 -14.85 13.02 16.03
C LYS A 253 -15.95 12.29 16.81
N VAL A 254 -15.83 12.25 18.13
CA VAL A 254 -16.85 11.65 19.00
C VAL A 254 -18.20 12.39 18.89
N LEU A 255 -18.20 13.73 18.85
CA LEU A 255 -19.42 14.52 18.62
C LEU A 255 -20.09 14.13 17.30
N TYR A 256 -19.30 13.98 16.21
CA TYR A 256 -19.81 13.56 14.91
C TYR A 256 -20.44 12.18 14.96
N GLU A 257 -19.73 11.19 15.47
CA GLU A 257 -20.18 9.79 15.53
C GLU A 257 -21.36 9.58 16.51
N THR A 258 -21.56 10.49 17.45
CA THR A 258 -22.72 10.49 18.35
C THR A 258 -23.92 11.32 17.86
N GLY A 259 -23.85 11.85 16.63
CA GLY A 259 -24.94 12.57 15.98
C GLY A 259 -25.06 14.06 16.32
N LYS A 260 -24.10 14.62 17.07
CA LYS A 260 -24.02 16.05 17.35
C LYS A 260 -23.35 16.80 16.19
N THR A 261 -23.95 16.68 15.00
CA THR A 261 -23.34 17.08 13.73
C THR A 261 -23.00 18.57 13.66
N ALA A 262 -23.86 19.45 14.16
CA ALA A 262 -23.61 20.90 14.11
C ALA A 262 -22.39 21.32 14.98
N GLU A 263 -22.29 20.77 16.21
CA GLU A 263 -21.16 21.01 17.09
C GLU A 263 -19.86 20.43 16.51
N ALA A 264 -19.95 19.25 15.91
CA ALA A 264 -18.84 18.60 15.24
C ALA A 264 -18.34 19.41 14.04
N LYS A 265 -19.25 19.89 13.17
CA LYS A 265 -18.92 20.73 12.01
C LYS A 265 -18.15 21.97 12.43
N ALA A 266 -18.68 22.74 13.41
CA ALA A 266 -18.01 23.91 13.93
C ALA A 266 -16.63 23.58 14.54
N GLY A 267 -16.48 22.41 15.18
CA GLY A 267 -15.21 21.92 15.69
C GLY A 267 -14.20 21.59 14.58
N TYR A 268 -14.62 20.88 13.55
CA TYR A 268 -13.78 20.55 12.39
C TYR A 268 -13.36 21.80 11.60
N GLU A 269 -14.25 22.79 11.44
CA GLU A 269 -13.92 24.04 10.78
C GLU A 269 -12.87 24.85 11.57
N ARG A 270 -12.95 24.87 12.90
CA ARG A 270 -11.90 25.47 13.73
C ARG A 270 -10.56 24.74 13.58
N LEU A 271 -10.56 23.40 13.57
CA LEU A 271 -9.35 22.62 13.33
C LEU A 271 -8.76 22.94 11.96
N LEU A 272 -9.60 23.01 10.93
CA LEU A 272 -9.17 23.30 9.56
C LEU A 272 -8.59 24.72 9.41
N ALA A 273 -9.08 25.68 10.21
CA ALA A 273 -8.56 27.04 10.24
C ALA A 273 -7.21 27.16 10.95
N ASN A 274 -6.78 26.13 11.71
CA ASN A 274 -5.48 26.16 12.39
C ASN A 274 -4.34 25.79 11.43
N PRO A 275 -3.37 26.68 11.17
CA PRO A 275 -2.26 26.42 10.25
C PRO A 275 -1.42 25.20 10.63
N ALA A 276 -1.30 24.89 11.94
CA ALA A 276 -0.54 23.75 12.42
C ALA A 276 -1.20 22.39 12.11
N LEU A 277 -2.48 22.35 11.68
CA LEU A 277 -3.14 21.11 11.31
C LEU A 277 -2.44 20.41 10.13
N SER A 278 -1.87 21.17 9.20
CA SER A 278 -1.17 20.63 8.04
C SER A 278 0.04 19.77 8.41
N SER A 279 0.69 20.03 9.55
CA SER A 279 1.78 19.20 10.07
C SER A 279 1.31 17.88 10.69
N SER A 280 0.01 17.78 11.03
CA SER A 280 -0.63 16.59 11.59
C SER A 280 -1.39 15.81 10.51
N GLY A 281 -0.70 15.32 9.49
CA GLY A 281 -1.30 14.79 8.28
C GLY A 281 -2.40 13.75 8.46
N THR A 282 -2.33 12.86 9.50
CA THR A 282 -3.41 11.88 9.78
C THR A 282 -4.68 12.58 10.26
N ILE A 283 -4.55 13.57 11.11
CA ILE A 283 -5.70 14.36 11.58
C ILE A 283 -6.24 15.19 10.43
N TYR A 284 -5.36 15.78 9.63
CA TYR A 284 -5.74 16.66 8.53
C TYR A 284 -6.62 15.96 7.48
N TRP A 285 -6.20 14.81 6.95
CA TRP A 285 -7.06 14.10 6.00
C TRP A 285 -8.35 13.60 6.63
N SER A 286 -8.33 13.21 7.93
CA SER A 286 -9.54 12.76 8.63
C SER A 286 -10.56 13.89 8.82
N VAL A 287 -10.10 15.11 9.14
CA VAL A 287 -10.94 16.31 9.21
C VAL A 287 -11.57 16.62 7.86
N LEU A 288 -10.78 16.58 6.79
CA LEU A 288 -11.26 16.80 5.43
C LEU A 288 -12.28 15.74 5.00
N TYR A 289 -12.03 14.48 5.35
CA TYR A 289 -12.92 13.35 5.05
C TYR A 289 -14.28 13.51 5.75
N ASP A 290 -14.29 13.78 7.05
CA ASP A 290 -15.53 13.94 7.79
C ASP A 290 -16.31 15.18 7.33
N LEU A 291 -15.64 16.32 7.07
CA LEU A 291 -16.27 17.50 6.45
C LEU A 291 -16.83 17.21 5.07
N GLY A 292 -16.14 16.38 4.26
CA GLY A 292 -16.64 15.93 2.98
C GLY A 292 -17.93 15.11 3.10
N ARG A 293 -17.99 14.16 4.05
CA ARG A 293 -19.18 13.39 4.37
C ARG A 293 -20.35 14.26 4.85
N MET A 294 -20.06 15.26 5.70
CA MET A 294 -21.07 16.21 6.16
C MET A 294 -21.63 17.03 5.00
N ALA A 295 -20.77 17.57 4.11
CA ALA A 295 -21.20 18.32 2.95
C ALA A 295 -22.07 17.45 2.00
N ARG A 296 -21.71 16.14 1.81
CA ARG A 296 -22.52 15.20 1.04
C ARG A 296 -23.90 15.01 1.66
N ALA A 297 -23.98 14.83 2.98
CA ALA A 297 -25.23 14.67 3.71
C ALA A 297 -26.13 15.95 3.66
N GLU A 298 -25.51 17.12 3.58
CA GLU A 298 -26.19 18.41 3.40
C GLU A 298 -26.61 18.68 1.93
N GLY A 299 -26.24 17.82 0.99
CA GLY A 299 -26.54 17.95 -0.45
C GLY A 299 -25.56 18.83 -1.22
N ASP A 300 -24.52 19.36 -0.59
CA ASP A 300 -23.45 20.12 -1.27
C ASP A 300 -22.41 19.16 -1.88
N GLY A 301 -22.78 18.56 -3.01
CA GLY A 301 -21.93 17.61 -3.70
C GLY A 301 -20.64 18.21 -4.26
N ALA A 302 -20.61 19.51 -4.54
CA ALA A 302 -19.40 20.18 -5.04
C ALA A 302 -18.37 20.35 -3.93
N LEU A 303 -18.80 20.84 -2.76
CA LEU A 303 -17.94 20.96 -1.58
C LEU A 303 -17.49 19.59 -1.09
N ALA A 304 -18.39 18.60 -1.08
CA ALA A 304 -18.07 17.22 -0.71
C ALA A 304 -16.94 16.65 -1.57
N ALA A 305 -17.08 16.72 -2.91
CA ALA A 305 -16.05 16.24 -3.83
C ALA A 305 -14.71 16.95 -3.62
N LYS A 306 -14.74 18.27 -3.41
CA LYS A 306 -13.51 19.05 -3.12
C LYS A 306 -12.83 18.58 -1.84
N ARG A 307 -13.57 18.45 -0.72
CA ARG A 307 -13.02 18.04 0.59
C ARG A 307 -12.43 16.63 0.54
N LEU A 308 -13.15 15.70 -0.11
CA LEU A 308 -12.69 14.32 -0.28
C LEU A 308 -11.45 14.24 -1.18
N ALA A 309 -11.39 15.03 -2.26
CA ALA A 309 -10.19 15.09 -3.12
C ALA A 309 -8.99 15.71 -2.38
N ASP A 310 -9.22 16.75 -1.58
CA ASP A 310 -8.18 17.33 -0.71
C ASP A 310 -7.67 16.29 0.30
N ALA A 311 -8.56 15.47 0.91
CA ALA A 311 -8.19 14.38 1.81
C ALA A 311 -7.32 13.32 1.12
N VAL A 312 -7.69 12.90 -0.10
CA VAL A 312 -6.88 11.99 -0.93
C VAL A 312 -5.50 12.61 -1.19
N GLY A 313 -5.43 13.90 -1.52
CA GLY A 313 -4.16 14.60 -1.73
C GLY A 313 -3.23 14.53 -0.51
N VAL A 314 -3.77 14.72 0.69
CA VAL A 314 -3.00 14.60 1.95
C VAL A 314 -2.51 13.16 2.17
N ILE A 315 -3.38 12.16 1.95
CA ILE A 315 -3.02 10.74 2.08
C ILE A 315 -1.88 10.39 1.11
N GLU A 316 -1.96 10.83 -0.14
CA GLU A 316 -0.94 10.56 -1.14
C GLU A 316 0.39 11.23 -0.83
N ALA A 317 0.36 12.47 -0.33
CA ALA A 317 1.55 13.15 0.13
C ALA A 317 2.26 12.41 1.27
N GLN A 318 1.50 11.87 2.24
CA GLN A 318 2.07 11.08 3.32
C GLN A 318 2.66 9.75 2.82
N ARG A 319 1.98 9.11 1.86
CA ARG A 319 2.44 7.87 1.24
C ARG A 319 3.77 8.05 0.51
N ALA A 320 4.00 9.18 -0.12
CA ALA A 320 5.24 9.46 -0.83
C ALA A 320 6.49 9.37 0.08
N ASN A 321 6.32 9.57 1.39
CA ASN A 321 7.39 9.47 2.38
C ASN A 321 7.65 8.04 2.90
N ILE A 322 6.91 7.05 2.41
CA ILE A 322 7.05 5.64 2.81
C ILE A 322 7.91 4.91 1.78
N ASN A 323 9.00 4.29 2.23
CA ASN A 323 10.04 3.77 1.34
C ASN A 323 9.95 2.25 1.05
N THR A 324 8.97 1.53 1.61
CA THR A 324 8.78 0.09 1.32
C THR A 324 7.38 -0.20 0.80
N ASP A 325 7.26 -1.11 -0.15
CA ASP A 325 5.98 -1.46 -0.77
C ASP A 325 4.98 -2.07 0.19
N ALA A 326 5.43 -3.01 1.03
CA ALA A 326 4.56 -3.60 2.04
C ALA A 326 3.99 -2.53 2.98
N ALA A 327 4.83 -1.53 3.35
CA ALA A 327 4.41 -0.42 4.18
C ALA A 327 3.45 0.54 3.44
N LYS A 328 3.68 0.81 2.15
CA LYS A 328 2.79 1.63 1.32
C LYS A 328 1.43 0.97 1.10
N ILE A 329 1.41 -0.34 0.86
CA ILE A 329 0.18 -1.13 0.73
C ILE A 329 -0.60 -1.10 2.04
N GLY A 330 0.04 -1.39 3.16
CA GLY A 330 -0.58 -1.33 4.49
C GLY A 330 -1.10 0.06 4.85
N PHE A 331 -0.35 1.11 4.52
CA PHE A 331 -0.74 2.49 4.78
C PHE A 331 -2.03 2.91 4.07
N ILE A 332 -2.25 2.45 2.84
CA ILE A 332 -3.46 2.76 2.08
C ILE A 332 -4.66 1.91 2.54
N GLY A 333 -4.41 0.71 3.06
CA GLY A 333 -5.47 -0.26 3.35
C GLY A 333 -6.59 0.27 4.25
N ASP A 334 -6.26 1.05 5.27
CA ASP A 334 -7.22 1.66 6.19
C ASP A 334 -7.85 2.97 5.68
N LYS A 335 -7.34 3.52 4.56
CA LYS A 335 -7.78 4.79 3.97
C LYS A 335 -8.61 4.62 2.69
N GLN A 336 -8.85 3.37 2.28
CA GLN A 336 -9.67 3.04 1.10
C GLN A 336 -11.07 3.68 1.15
N ALA A 337 -11.64 3.83 2.34
CA ALA A 337 -12.95 4.46 2.53
C ALA A 337 -13.02 5.90 1.97
N VAL A 338 -11.92 6.65 2.01
CA VAL A 338 -11.86 8.02 1.46
C VAL A 338 -11.97 8.01 -0.06
N TYR A 339 -11.21 7.12 -0.71
CA TYR A 339 -11.26 6.95 -2.17
C TYR A 339 -12.65 6.47 -2.60
N GLN A 340 -13.21 5.49 -1.91
CA GLN A 340 -14.52 4.94 -2.22
C GLN A 340 -15.62 5.99 -2.13
N GLU A 341 -15.63 6.78 -1.06
CA GLU A 341 -16.61 7.86 -0.87
C GLU A 341 -16.54 8.89 -2.00
N LEU A 342 -15.33 9.27 -2.40
CA LEU A 342 -15.11 10.21 -3.51
C LEU A 342 -15.52 9.61 -4.85
N ILE A 343 -15.11 8.37 -5.14
CA ILE A 343 -15.45 7.67 -6.39
C ILE A 343 -16.98 7.51 -6.49
N SER A 344 -17.64 7.05 -5.41
CA SER A 344 -19.09 6.94 -5.36
C SER A 344 -19.78 8.26 -5.71
N LEU A 345 -19.36 9.35 -5.06
CA LEU A 345 -19.92 10.67 -5.28
C LEU A 345 -19.71 11.16 -6.73
N LEU A 346 -18.52 10.96 -7.29
CA LEU A 346 -18.22 11.36 -8.67
C LEU A 346 -19.03 10.55 -9.70
N VAL A 347 -19.24 9.25 -9.45
CA VAL A 347 -20.10 8.41 -10.31
C VAL A 347 -21.57 8.89 -10.24
N GLU A 348 -22.09 9.19 -9.05
CA GLU A 348 -23.42 9.77 -8.87
C GLU A 348 -23.59 11.10 -9.62
N GLN A 349 -22.52 11.93 -9.64
CA GLN A 349 -22.47 13.19 -10.37
C GLN A 349 -22.22 13.01 -11.89
N LYS A 350 -22.12 11.77 -12.40
CA LYS A 350 -21.81 11.46 -13.81
C LYS A 350 -20.44 11.99 -14.29
N ARG A 351 -19.51 12.14 -13.37
CA ARG A 351 -18.10 12.55 -13.61
C ARG A 351 -17.20 11.32 -13.74
N ALA A 352 -17.56 10.41 -14.66
CA ALA A 352 -16.92 9.10 -14.80
C ALA A 352 -15.42 9.18 -15.06
N GLY A 353 -14.94 10.14 -15.86
CA GLY A 353 -13.52 10.31 -16.13
C GLY A 353 -12.72 10.67 -14.87
N GLU A 354 -13.20 11.61 -14.08
CA GLU A 354 -12.55 11.99 -12.82
C GLU A 354 -12.59 10.84 -11.80
N ALA A 355 -13.73 10.12 -11.73
CA ALA A 355 -13.84 8.96 -10.88
C ALA A 355 -12.81 7.87 -11.23
N LEU A 356 -12.59 7.62 -12.54
CA LEU A 356 -11.58 6.68 -13.02
C LEU A 356 -10.16 7.09 -12.60
N GLU A 357 -9.83 8.38 -12.64
CA GLU A 357 -8.53 8.88 -12.18
C GLU A 357 -8.29 8.56 -10.68
N PHE A 358 -9.33 8.67 -9.84
CA PHE A 358 -9.23 8.28 -8.43
C PHE A 358 -9.20 6.76 -8.24
N VAL A 359 -9.85 5.98 -9.09
CA VAL A 359 -9.72 4.52 -9.11
C VAL A 359 -8.27 4.11 -9.38
N GLU A 360 -7.67 4.68 -10.41
CA GLU A 360 -6.27 4.40 -10.75
C GLU A 360 -5.30 4.83 -9.64
N ARG A 361 -5.60 5.92 -8.93
CA ARG A 361 -4.84 6.34 -7.75
C ARG A 361 -4.99 5.39 -6.57
N ALA A 362 -6.16 4.78 -6.40
CA ALA A 362 -6.41 3.80 -5.36
C ALA A 362 -5.73 2.45 -5.62
N LYS A 363 -5.64 2.02 -6.89
CA LYS A 363 -5.20 0.69 -7.32
C LYS A 363 -3.72 0.60 -7.71
N SER A 364 -3.26 1.51 -8.54
CA SER A 364 -2.03 1.31 -9.32
C SER A 364 -0.74 1.57 -8.57
N ARG A 365 -0.81 2.14 -7.38
CA ARG A 365 0.39 2.67 -6.72
C ARG A 365 1.34 1.64 -6.15
N ALA A 366 0.89 0.46 -5.78
CA ALA A 366 1.84 -0.52 -5.25
C ALA A 366 2.64 -1.23 -6.36
N LEU A 367 2.08 -1.47 -7.54
CA LEU A 367 2.90 -1.93 -8.68
C LEU A 367 3.85 -0.85 -9.17
N VAL A 368 3.37 0.38 -9.22
CA VAL A 368 4.16 1.56 -9.59
C VAL A 368 5.27 1.81 -8.58
N ASP A 369 4.97 1.66 -7.30
CA ASP A 369 5.93 1.84 -6.20
C ASP A 369 6.96 0.69 -6.16
N LEU A 370 6.55 -0.56 -6.47
CA LEU A 370 7.48 -1.70 -6.70
C LEU A 370 8.42 -1.44 -7.88
N LEU A 371 7.92 -0.79 -8.92
CA LEU A 371 8.77 -0.34 -10.01
C LEU A 371 9.76 0.76 -9.53
N ALA A 372 9.41 1.57 -8.54
CA ALA A 372 10.30 2.58 -7.94
C ALA A 372 11.41 1.98 -7.04
N GLU A 373 11.18 0.86 -6.36
CA GLU A 373 12.23 0.15 -5.58
C GLU A 373 13.34 -0.50 -6.41
N ARG A 374 13.28 -0.40 -7.74
CA ARG A 374 14.48 -0.63 -8.56
C ARG A 374 15.69 0.24 -8.17
N GLN A 375 15.57 1.05 -7.11
CA GLN A 375 16.74 1.74 -6.52
C GLN A 375 17.92 0.80 -6.22
N ASN A 376 17.64 -0.42 -5.78
CA ASN A 376 18.71 -1.42 -5.59
C ASN A 376 19.28 -1.95 -6.92
N LEU A 377 18.53 -1.94 -8.00
CA LEU A 377 18.98 -2.35 -9.34
C LEU A 377 19.64 -1.21 -10.13
N ALA A 378 19.19 0.04 -9.94
CA ALA A 378 19.92 1.24 -10.40
C ALA A 378 21.30 1.39 -9.73
N ALA A 379 21.57 0.60 -8.67
CA ALA A 379 22.87 0.49 -8.03
C ALA A 379 24.03 0.12 -8.99
N GLN A 380 23.70 -0.33 -10.20
CA GLN A 380 24.68 -0.69 -11.24
C GLN A 380 24.76 0.34 -12.38
N SER A 381 24.00 1.45 -12.34
CA SER A 381 24.09 2.49 -13.37
C SER A 381 25.22 3.49 -13.05
N ARG A 382 25.87 4.02 -14.12
CA ARG A 382 27.02 4.94 -14.00
C ARG A 382 26.68 6.30 -13.35
N ASN A 383 25.40 6.71 -13.29
CA ASN A 383 24.95 8.01 -12.79
C ASN A 383 24.08 7.91 -11.52
N ARG A 384 24.36 6.91 -10.68
CA ARG A 384 23.57 6.59 -9.48
C ARG A 384 23.39 7.77 -8.52
N THR A 385 24.45 8.51 -8.21
CA THR A 385 24.43 9.57 -7.20
C THR A 385 23.55 10.74 -7.64
N GLU A 386 23.70 11.19 -8.88
CA GLU A 386 22.86 12.28 -9.45
C GLU A 386 21.37 11.90 -9.54
N ALA A 387 21.10 10.63 -9.87
CA ALA A 387 19.73 10.14 -9.94
C ALA A 387 19.06 10.09 -8.54
N LEU A 388 19.80 9.66 -7.52
CA LEU A 388 19.29 9.63 -6.13
C LEU A 388 19.10 11.05 -5.57
N GLU A 389 19.99 11.99 -5.88
CA GLU A 389 19.84 13.40 -5.50
C GLU A 389 18.60 14.02 -6.16
N SER A 390 18.40 13.79 -7.46
CA SER A 390 17.23 14.28 -8.19
C SER A 390 15.92 13.69 -7.64
N LEU A 391 15.94 12.42 -7.21
CA LEU A 391 14.81 11.76 -6.53
C LEU A 391 14.48 12.41 -5.19
N GLN A 392 15.51 12.70 -4.38
CA GLN A 392 15.32 13.35 -3.07
C GLN A 392 14.78 14.77 -3.22
N VAL A 393 15.31 15.53 -4.20
CA VAL A 393 14.82 16.88 -4.51
C VAL A 393 13.35 16.84 -4.96
N LEU A 394 13.00 15.93 -5.85
CA LEU A 394 11.61 15.78 -6.32
C LEU A 394 10.67 15.42 -5.17
N ALA A 395 11.02 14.43 -4.36
CA ALA A 395 10.23 14.02 -3.19
C ALA A 395 10.04 15.18 -2.19
N GLY A 396 11.07 15.96 -1.92
CA GLY A 396 10.99 17.15 -1.05
C GLY A 396 10.10 18.25 -1.62
N LEU A 397 10.11 18.47 -2.94
CA LEU A 397 9.23 19.44 -3.61
C LEU A 397 7.77 18.97 -3.62
N GLU A 398 7.53 17.69 -3.87
CA GLU A 398 6.19 17.08 -3.80
C GLU A 398 5.59 17.21 -2.41
N GLN A 399 6.39 16.95 -1.38
CA GLN A 399 5.98 17.15 0.01
C GLN A 399 5.60 18.62 0.28
N LYS A 400 6.46 19.58 -0.09
CA LYS A 400 6.19 21.01 0.07
C LYS A 400 4.91 21.43 -0.67
N TYR A 401 4.70 20.95 -1.89
CA TYR A 401 3.50 21.24 -2.67
C TYR A 401 2.23 20.68 -2.00
N ALA A 402 2.28 19.49 -1.47
CA ALA A 402 1.15 18.80 -0.85
C ALA A 402 0.72 19.46 0.49
N VAL A 403 1.69 19.95 1.26
CA VAL A 403 1.45 20.60 2.58
C VAL A 403 1.18 22.10 2.45
N SER A 404 1.45 22.70 1.27
CA SER A 404 1.38 24.16 1.08
C SER A 404 -0.05 24.66 0.98
N SER A 405 -0.51 25.39 2.00
CA SER A 405 -1.66 26.33 1.95
C SER A 405 -1.32 27.64 1.23
N ALA A 406 -0.18 27.71 0.55
CA ALA A 406 0.37 28.91 -0.06
C ALA A 406 -0.51 29.47 -1.21
N PRO A 407 -0.40 30.78 -1.52
CA PRO A 407 -1.08 31.43 -2.64
C PRO A 407 -0.82 30.70 -3.96
N ALA A 408 -1.74 30.85 -4.90
CA ALA A 408 -1.69 30.16 -6.22
C ALA A 408 -0.36 30.36 -6.98
N GLU A 409 0.27 31.53 -6.80
CA GLU A 409 1.57 31.85 -7.42
C GLU A 409 2.72 30.99 -6.87
N GLU A 410 2.78 30.82 -5.56
CA GLU A 410 3.80 29.99 -4.90
C GLU A 410 3.61 28.50 -5.22
N ARG A 411 2.35 28.04 -5.25
CA ARG A 411 2.01 26.69 -5.72
C ARG A 411 2.39 26.50 -7.19
N GLY A 412 2.27 27.53 -8.02
CA GLY A 412 2.74 27.54 -9.40
C GLY A 412 4.27 27.37 -9.50
N ARG A 413 5.02 28.07 -8.65
CA ARG A 413 6.50 27.93 -8.57
C ARG A 413 6.93 26.53 -8.13
N LEU A 414 6.28 25.98 -7.10
CA LEU A 414 6.54 24.61 -6.64
C LEU A 414 6.24 23.58 -7.75
N ARG A 415 5.14 23.74 -8.48
CA ARG A 415 4.81 22.86 -9.61
C ARG A 415 5.84 22.95 -10.74
N SER A 416 6.31 24.14 -11.07
CA SER A 416 7.40 24.34 -12.03
C SER A 416 8.70 23.69 -11.56
N ALA A 417 9.07 23.84 -10.28
CA ALA A 417 10.25 23.22 -9.71
C ALA A 417 10.17 21.67 -9.72
N MET A 418 8.99 21.10 -9.41
CA MET A 418 8.73 19.66 -9.52
C MET A 418 8.87 19.18 -10.97
N SER A 419 8.32 19.92 -11.93
CA SER A 419 8.44 19.59 -13.35
C SER A 419 9.90 19.61 -13.82
N SER A 420 10.68 20.58 -13.36
CA SER A 420 12.12 20.67 -13.66
C SER A 420 12.91 19.52 -13.04
N ALA A 421 12.67 19.19 -11.76
CA ALA A 421 13.32 18.07 -11.09
C ALA A 421 12.96 16.72 -11.73
N ALA A 422 11.69 16.52 -12.12
CA ALA A 422 11.23 15.37 -12.87
C ALA A 422 11.85 15.30 -14.28
N GLY A 423 12.07 16.46 -14.92
CA GLY A 423 12.78 16.57 -16.21
C GLY A 423 14.24 16.17 -16.10
N GLU A 424 14.93 16.60 -15.05
CA GLU A 424 16.32 16.24 -14.77
C GLU A 424 16.44 14.73 -14.48
N LEU A 425 15.57 14.17 -13.65
CA LEU A 425 15.53 12.74 -13.40
C LEU A 425 15.28 11.93 -14.68
N ARG A 426 14.41 12.40 -15.59
CA ARG A 426 14.20 11.78 -16.91
C ARG A 426 15.44 11.79 -17.79
N ARG A 427 16.27 12.83 -17.66
CA ARG A 427 17.52 12.96 -18.42
C ARG A 427 18.64 12.09 -17.86
N THR A 428 18.78 12.03 -16.53
CA THR A 428 19.87 11.34 -15.83
C THR A 428 19.61 9.86 -15.61
N ALA A 429 18.34 9.50 -15.39
CA ALA A 429 17.92 8.11 -15.15
C ALA A 429 16.48 7.90 -15.67
N PRO A 430 16.29 7.78 -17.00
CA PRO A 430 14.95 7.67 -17.62
C PRO A 430 14.15 6.48 -17.09
N GLU A 431 14.81 5.39 -16.70
CA GLU A 431 14.16 4.23 -16.10
C GLU A 431 13.58 4.58 -14.71
N LEU A 432 14.31 5.36 -13.91
CA LEU A 432 13.85 5.81 -12.58
C LEU A 432 12.80 6.92 -12.71
N ALA A 433 12.96 7.84 -13.64
CA ALA A 433 12.00 8.90 -13.87
C ALA A 433 10.62 8.37 -14.26
N SER A 434 10.57 7.28 -15.03
CA SER A 434 9.30 6.61 -15.36
C SER A 434 8.62 5.97 -14.13
N LEU A 435 9.36 5.74 -13.05
CA LEU A 435 8.95 5.00 -11.87
C LEU A 435 8.51 5.89 -10.69
N VAL A 436 9.19 7.02 -10.51
CA VAL A 436 8.97 7.92 -9.35
C VAL A 436 7.97 9.01 -9.66
N THR A 437 7.91 9.44 -10.93
CA THR A 437 6.97 10.47 -11.39
C THR A 437 5.65 9.92 -11.90
N VAL A 438 5.37 8.63 -11.71
CA VAL A 438 4.11 8.05 -12.13
C VAL A 438 3.01 8.54 -11.22
N SER A 439 2.46 9.70 -11.59
CA SER A 439 1.05 9.96 -11.34
C SER A 439 0.25 8.86 -12.04
N ALA A 440 -0.81 8.35 -11.41
CA ALA A 440 -1.79 7.54 -12.11
C ALA A 440 -2.14 8.20 -13.45
N SER A 441 -2.27 7.41 -14.51
CA SER A 441 -2.60 7.97 -15.81
C SER A 441 -3.94 8.67 -15.76
N GLY A 442 -4.01 9.86 -16.31
CA GLY A 442 -5.27 10.55 -16.51
C GLY A 442 -6.16 9.79 -17.52
N THR A 443 -7.45 10.03 -17.45
CA THR A 443 -8.44 9.39 -18.33
C THR A 443 -8.06 9.52 -19.82
N ALA A 444 -7.63 10.71 -20.25
CA ALA A 444 -7.21 10.96 -21.64
C ALA A 444 -5.98 10.11 -22.04
N GLU A 445 -5.02 9.90 -21.13
CA GLU A 445 -3.85 9.07 -21.38
C GLU A 445 -4.26 7.60 -21.54
N ILE A 446 -5.15 7.10 -20.68
CA ILE A 446 -5.68 5.73 -20.78
C ILE A 446 -6.39 5.53 -22.12
N GLN A 447 -7.23 6.48 -22.53
CA GLN A 447 -7.94 6.43 -23.79
C GLN A 447 -6.99 6.44 -25.01
N ALA A 448 -5.89 7.19 -24.93
CA ALA A 448 -4.88 7.25 -25.99
C ALA A 448 -4.15 5.92 -26.19
N GLU A 449 -3.96 5.15 -25.11
CA GLU A 449 -3.30 3.85 -25.17
C GLU A 449 -4.19 2.72 -25.71
N LEU A 450 -5.51 2.85 -25.70
CA LEU A 450 -6.43 1.84 -26.23
C LEU A 450 -6.37 1.80 -27.76
N ALA A 451 -6.45 0.61 -28.35
CA ALA A 451 -6.69 0.45 -29.77
C ALA A 451 -8.15 0.80 -30.13
N PRO A 452 -8.45 1.17 -31.40
CA PRO A 452 -9.83 1.50 -31.81
C PRO A 452 -10.84 0.36 -31.61
N ASP A 453 -10.36 -0.87 -31.63
CA ASP A 453 -11.12 -2.11 -31.50
C ASP A 453 -11.07 -2.72 -30.09
N GLU A 454 -10.59 -1.96 -29.09
CA GLU A 454 -10.53 -2.35 -27.69
C GLU A 454 -11.61 -1.63 -26.86
N THR A 455 -12.20 -2.35 -25.90
CA THR A 455 -12.95 -1.79 -24.76
C THR A 455 -12.24 -2.19 -23.50
N LEU A 456 -11.96 -1.23 -22.61
CA LEU A 456 -11.44 -1.51 -21.28
C LEU A 456 -12.58 -1.47 -20.28
N LEU A 457 -12.67 -2.50 -19.44
CA LEU A 457 -13.55 -2.55 -18.28
C LEU A 457 -12.71 -2.60 -17.02
N GLU A 458 -12.78 -1.52 -16.25
CA GLU A 458 -12.10 -1.43 -14.96
C GLU A 458 -13.11 -1.53 -13.83
N TYR A 459 -12.89 -2.50 -12.95
CA TYR A 459 -13.73 -2.74 -11.78
C TYR A 459 -13.08 -2.16 -10.53
N TYR A 460 -13.90 -1.56 -9.68
CA TYR A 460 -13.49 -1.05 -8.38
C TYR A 460 -14.61 -1.22 -7.36
N GLY A 461 -14.31 -1.75 -6.18
CA GLY A 461 -15.32 -1.96 -5.17
C GLY A 461 -14.78 -2.15 -3.76
N GLN A 462 -15.69 -1.99 -2.79
CA GLN A 462 -15.43 -2.32 -1.39
C GLN A 462 -16.77 -2.69 -0.73
N GLY A 463 -16.77 -3.84 -0.02
CA GLY A 463 -17.98 -4.34 0.59
C GLY A 463 -19.06 -4.72 -0.46
N ASP A 464 -20.22 -4.13 -0.34
CA ASP A 464 -21.38 -4.40 -1.21
C ASP A 464 -21.39 -3.56 -2.50
N ASP A 465 -20.54 -2.56 -2.61
CA ASP A 465 -20.47 -1.67 -3.76
C ASP A 465 -19.40 -2.14 -4.75
N LEU A 466 -19.80 -2.31 -6.01
CA LEU A 466 -18.91 -2.58 -7.13
C LEU A 466 -19.20 -1.55 -8.23
N TYR A 467 -18.17 -0.89 -8.73
CA TYR A 467 -18.26 0.03 -9.86
C TYR A 467 -17.54 -0.60 -11.06
N VAL A 468 -18.06 -0.36 -12.26
CA VAL A 468 -17.39 -0.68 -13.52
C VAL A 468 -17.27 0.57 -14.37
N PHE A 469 -16.09 0.81 -14.86
CA PHE A 469 -15.77 1.88 -15.80
C PHE A 469 -15.54 1.27 -17.16
N ALA A 470 -16.39 1.62 -18.13
CA ALA A 470 -16.20 1.20 -19.52
C ALA A 470 -15.51 2.34 -20.28
N VAL A 471 -14.30 2.08 -20.72
CA VAL A 471 -13.43 3.05 -21.37
C VAL A 471 -13.17 2.64 -22.81
N THR A 472 -13.32 3.57 -23.72
CA THR A 472 -12.96 3.44 -25.12
C THR A 472 -12.18 4.68 -25.54
N ARG A 473 -11.61 4.71 -26.73
CA ARG A 473 -10.99 5.94 -27.25
C ARG A 473 -11.95 7.14 -27.27
N GLY A 474 -13.26 6.89 -27.44
CA GLY A 474 -14.26 7.94 -27.62
C GLY A 474 -14.98 8.39 -26.36
N GLY A 475 -14.81 7.69 -25.25
CA GLY A 475 -15.55 8.04 -24.03
C GLY A 475 -15.31 7.12 -22.84
N VAL A 476 -15.80 7.58 -21.71
CA VAL A 476 -15.81 6.84 -20.44
C VAL A 476 -17.23 6.87 -19.87
N SER A 477 -17.72 5.73 -19.44
CA SER A 477 -18.94 5.60 -18.65
C SER A 477 -18.68 4.80 -17.39
N ALA A 478 -19.47 5.05 -16.35
CA ALA A 478 -19.38 4.34 -15.09
C ALA A 478 -20.76 3.86 -14.65
N LEU A 479 -20.81 2.65 -14.08
CA LEU A 479 -22.02 2.05 -13.53
C LEU A 479 -21.70 1.48 -12.15
N ARG A 480 -22.71 1.56 -11.25
CA ARG A 480 -22.70 0.82 -9.99
C ARG A 480 -23.36 -0.54 -10.20
N LEU A 481 -22.68 -1.58 -9.79
CA LEU A 481 -23.14 -2.98 -9.82
C LEU A 481 -23.31 -3.49 -8.38
N ASP A 482 -23.99 -4.63 -8.23
CA ASP A 482 -24.12 -5.30 -6.94
C ASP A 482 -22.84 -6.12 -6.63
N GLY A 483 -22.08 -5.75 -5.60
CA GLY A 483 -20.87 -6.42 -5.12
C GLY A 483 -21.13 -7.56 -4.14
N ARG A 484 -22.37 -7.69 -3.59
CA ARG A 484 -22.70 -8.65 -2.53
C ARG A 484 -22.40 -10.09 -2.91
N GLY A 485 -21.63 -10.79 -2.09
CA GLY A 485 -21.30 -12.20 -2.29
C GLY A 485 -20.46 -12.51 -3.53
N LEU A 486 -19.84 -11.51 -4.16
CA LEU A 486 -19.05 -11.69 -5.38
C LEU A 486 -17.91 -12.71 -5.20
N GLU A 487 -17.21 -12.67 -4.06
CA GLU A 487 -16.14 -13.64 -3.77
C GLU A 487 -16.65 -15.08 -3.72
N ARG A 488 -17.80 -15.30 -3.05
CA ARG A 488 -18.44 -16.62 -3.01
C ARG A 488 -18.81 -17.11 -4.41
N ASP A 489 -19.37 -16.22 -5.24
CA ASP A 489 -19.87 -16.57 -6.57
C ASP A 489 -18.71 -16.87 -7.54
N VAL A 490 -17.61 -16.12 -7.48
CA VAL A 490 -16.38 -16.41 -8.23
C VAL A 490 -15.76 -17.74 -7.76
N ARG A 491 -15.71 -17.99 -6.46
CA ARG A 491 -15.21 -19.25 -5.90
C ARG A 491 -16.05 -20.42 -6.37
N ALA A 492 -17.39 -20.32 -6.32
CA ALA A 492 -18.31 -21.36 -6.77
C ALA A 492 -18.11 -21.69 -8.26
N LEU A 493 -17.89 -20.70 -9.12
CA LEU A 493 -17.57 -20.96 -10.53
C LEU A 493 -16.26 -21.73 -10.68
N ARG A 494 -15.22 -21.32 -9.97
CA ARG A 494 -13.90 -22.01 -10.04
C ARG A 494 -13.96 -23.44 -9.52
N GLU A 495 -14.67 -23.69 -8.42
CA GLU A 495 -14.86 -25.03 -7.85
C GLU A 495 -15.63 -25.95 -8.81
N THR A 496 -16.70 -25.43 -9.43
CA THR A 496 -17.50 -26.22 -10.38
C THR A 496 -16.74 -26.47 -11.70
N LEU A 497 -15.91 -25.54 -12.16
CA LEU A 497 -15.02 -25.75 -13.30
C LEU A 497 -13.96 -26.81 -12.98
N GLY A 498 -13.39 -26.82 -11.79
CA GLY A 498 -12.35 -27.75 -11.38
C GLY A 498 -12.76 -29.24 -11.38
N GLN A 499 -14.06 -29.53 -11.46
CA GLN A 499 -14.58 -30.92 -11.49
C GLN A 499 -14.39 -31.61 -12.87
N ALA A 500 -13.98 -30.89 -13.91
CA ALA A 500 -13.71 -31.37 -15.29
C ALA A 500 -14.83 -32.24 -15.91
N ALA A 501 -16.02 -32.27 -15.31
CA ALA A 501 -17.15 -33.09 -15.76
C ALA A 501 -18.49 -32.41 -15.45
N GLY A 502 -19.50 -32.68 -16.31
CA GLY A 502 -20.85 -32.16 -16.14
C GLY A 502 -20.99 -30.67 -16.52
N GLU A 503 -22.11 -30.07 -16.19
CA GLU A 503 -22.49 -28.68 -16.57
C GLU A 503 -22.75 -27.79 -15.36
N ALA A 504 -22.30 -28.19 -14.18
CA ALA A 504 -22.54 -27.45 -12.92
C ALA A 504 -22.00 -25.99 -12.97
N TYR A 505 -21.00 -25.73 -13.78
CA TYR A 505 -20.40 -24.42 -14.00
C TYR A 505 -21.31 -23.43 -14.77
N LEU A 506 -22.29 -23.91 -15.57
CA LEU A 506 -23.12 -23.03 -16.41
C LEU A 506 -23.90 -22.01 -15.61
N LYS A 507 -24.56 -22.44 -14.55
CA LYS A 507 -25.37 -21.52 -13.71
C LYS A 507 -24.54 -20.41 -13.07
N PRO A 508 -23.43 -20.67 -12.37
CA PRO A 508 -22.58 -19.61 -11.86
C PRO A 508 -21.92 -18.77 -12.95
N ALA A 509 -21.54 -19.35 -14.12
CA ALA A 509 -20.99 -18.60 -15.23
C ALA A 509 -22.00 -17.62 -15.83
N GLN A 510 -23.26 -18.02 -15.95
CA GLN A 510 -24.37 -17.15 -16.42
C GLN A 510 -24.69 -16.05 -15.41
N ALA A 511 -24.74 -16.38 -14.13
CA ALA A 511 -25.00 -15.41 -13.07
C ALA A 511 -23.93 -14.31 -13.03
N LEU A 512 -22.65 -14.68 -13.14
CA LEU A 512 -21.54 -13.72 -13.18
C LEU A 512 -21.53 -12.90 -14.47
N PHE A 513 -21.83 -13.50 -15.61
CA PHE A 513 -22.00 -12.75 -16.87
C PHE A 513 -23.10 -11.70 -16.75
N ALA A 514 -24.29 -12.12 -16.28
CA ALA A 514 -25.45 -11.24 -16.10
C ALA A 514 -25.18 -10.08 -15.12
N ARG A 515 -24.30 -10.31 -14.14
CA ARG A 515 -23.95 -9.32 -13.12
C ARG A 515 -22.84 -8.36 -13.57
N LEU A 516 -21.81 -8.86 -14.26
CA LEU A 516 -20.59 -8.12 -14.52
C LEU A 516 -20.55 -7.49 -15.91
N LEU A 517 -21.10 -8.15 -16.93
CA LEU A 517 -20.97 -7.75 -18.32
C LEU A 517 -22.28 -7.28 -18.94
N ALA A 518 -23.39 -7.99 -18.70
CA ALA A 518 -24.67 -7.66 -19.32
C ALA A 518 -25.19 -6.25 -19.02
N PRO A 519 -25.00 -5.66 -17.81
CA PRO A 519 -25.47 -4.33 -17.51
C PRO A 519 -24.63 -3.22 -18.18
N VAL A 520 -23.43 -3.53 -18.72
CA VAL A 520 -22.49 -2.53 -19.22
C VAL A 520 -22.72 -2.26 -20.70
N PRO A 521 -23.25 -1.09 -21.08
CA PRO A 521 -23.52 -0.78 -22.48
C PRO A 521 -22.22 -0.77 -23.30
N GLY A 522 -22.26 -1.39 -24.47
CA GLY A 522 -21.12 -1.40 -25.38
C GLY A 522 -19.92 -2.27 -24.96
N ALA A 523 -20.00 -2.99 -23.82
CA ALA A 523 -18.88 -3.79 -23.31
C ALA A 523 -18.34 -4.80 -24.34
N LEU A 524 -19.23 -5.41 -25.13
CA LEU A 524 -18.90 -6.47 -26.09
C LEU A 524 -19.13 -6.07 -27.57
N GLU A 525 -19.17 -4.77 -27.85
CA GLU A 525 -19.30 -4.26 -29.22
C GLU A 525 -17.99 -4.34 -30.01
N ARG A 526 -16.87 -4.32 -29.30
CA ARG A 526 -15.53 -4.45 -29.88
C ARG A 526 -14.97 -5.85 -29.69
N PRO A 527 -14.15 -6.33 -30.61
CA PRO A 527 -13.63 -7.71 -30.58
C PRO A 527 -12.60 -7.98 -29.47
N ARG A 528 -12.05 -6.93 -28.85
CA ARG A 528 -11.02 -7.08 -27.79
C ARG A 528 -11.48 -6.42 -26.50
N LEU A 529 -11.38 -7.15 -25.40
CA LEU A 529 -11.76 -6.75 -24.08
C LEU A 529 -10.53 -6.72 -23.16
N VAL A 530 -10.24 -5.54 -22.64
CA VAL A 530 -9.20 -5.34 -21.62
C VAL A 530 -9.89 -5.28 -20.27
N ILE A 531 -9.51 -6.14 -19.36
CA ILE A 531 -10.11 -6.22 -18.01
C ILE A 531 -9.08 -5.76 -16.97
N VAL A 532 -9.48 -4.80 -16.14
CA VAL A 532 -8.81 -4.48 -14.89
C VAL A 532 -9.71 -4.97 -13.75
N GLY A 533 -9.39 -6.12 -13.18
CA GLY A 533 -10.14 -6.74 -12.11
C GLY A 533 -10.06 -5.97 -10.79
N HIS A 534 -10.89 -6.32 -9.81
CA HIS A 534 -10.80 -5.88 -8.41
C HIS A 534 -11.14 -7.04 -7.48
N GLY A 535 -10.34 -7.24 -6.44
CA GLY A 535 -10.56 -8.29 -5.45
C GLY A 535 -10.69 -9.68 -6.08
N PRO A 536 -11.80 -10.40 -5.86
CA PRO A 536 -11.96 -11.76 -6.38
C PRO A 536 -11.99 -11.84 -7.91
N LEU A 537 -12.22 -10.72 -8.63
CA LEU A 537 -12.26 -10.70 -10.10
C LEU A 537 -10.89 -11.00 -10.75
N HIS A 538 -9.79 -10.88 -10.02
CA HIS A 538 -8.47 -11.30 -10.49
C HIS A 538 -8.39 -12.82 -10.72
N TYR A 539 -9.23 -13.59 -10.03
CA TYR A 539 -9.29 -15.05 -10.13
C TYR A 539 -10.39 -15.56 -11.05
N LEU A 540 -11.15 -14.64 -11.70
CA LEU A 540 -12.29 -15.01 -12.54
C LEU A 540 -11.79 -15.51 -13.90
N PRO A 541 -12.17 -16.74 -14.33
CA PRO A 541 -11.89 -17.25 -15.66
C PRO A 541 -12.84 -16.59 -16.69
N TRP A 542 -12.54 -15.35 -17.05
CA TRP A 542 -13.41 -14.52 -17.90
C TRP A 542 -13.85 -15.21 -19.17
N ALA A 543 -12.97 -15.97 -19.83
CA ALA A 543 -13.25 -16.70 -21.05
C ALA A 543 -14.43 -17.69 -20.91
N ALA A 544 -14.63 -18.23 -19.70
CA ALA A 544 -15.67 -19.20 -19.37
C ALA A 544 -17.02 -18.58 -18.94
N LEU A 545 -17.14 -17.26 -18.86
CA LEU A 545 -18.44 -16.61 -18.61
C LEU A 545 -19.41 -16.91 -19.77
N HIS A 546 -20.70 -17.08 -19.47
CA HIS A 546 -21.70 -17.56 -20.44
C HIS A 546 -22.93 -16.65 -20.47
N ASP A 547 -23.35 -16.20 -21.65
CA ASP A 547 -24.47 -15.26 -21.79
C ASP A 547 -25.85 -15.94 -21.89
N GLY A 548 -25.91 -17.26 -21.69
CA GLY A 548 -27.09 -18.10 -21.88
C GLY A 548 -27.09 -18.81 -23.26
N ARG A 549 -26.30 -18.36 -24.22
CA ARG A 549 -26.18 -18.93 -25.58
C ARG A 549 -24.78 -19.41 -25.91
N GLN A 550 -23.76 -18.63 -25.53
CA GLN A 550 -22.36 -18.88 -25.85
C GLN A 550 -21.44 -18.34 -24.76
N PHE A 551 -20.20 -18.82 -24.74
CA PHE A 551 -19.16 -18.34 -23.83
C PHE A 551 -18.59 -16.99 -24.28
N LEU A 552 -18.00 -16.25 -23.36
CA LEU A 552 -17.35 -14.97 -23.68
C LEU A 552 -16.25 -15.13 -24.72
N VAL A 553 -15.47 -16.23 -24.65
CA VAL A 553 -14.42 -16.55 -25.64
C VAL A 553 -14.94 -16.68 -27.06
N ASP A 554 -16.22 -17.06 -27.25
CA ASP A 554 -16.83 -17.13 -28.59
C ASP A 554 -17.03 -15.75 -29.23
N ARG A 555 -17.09 -14.66 -28.39
CA ARG A 555 -17.38 -13.29 -28.83
C ARG A 555 -16.15 -12.44 -28.95
N VAL A 556 -15.31 -12.40 -27.91
CA VAL A 556 -14.21 -11.45 -27.78
C VAL A 556 -12.92 -12.14 -27.32
N SER A 557 -11.77 -11.57 -27.64
CA SER A 557 -10.51 -11.89 -26.96
C SER A 557 -10.41 -11.08 -25.66
N VAL A 558 -9.85 -11.71 -24.64
CA VAL A 558 -9.73 -11.12 -23.29
C VAL A 558 -8.26 -11.03 -22.91
N GLN A 559 -7.86 -9.87 -22.43
CA GLN A 559 -6.60 -9.65 -21.73
C GLN A 559 -6.87 -8.95 -20.40
N GLN A 560 -6.00 -9.19 -19.42
CA GLN A 560 -6.09 -8.55 -18.12
C GLN A 560 -4.92 -7.59 -17.89
N LEU A 561 -5.15 -6.59 -17.06
CA LEU A 561 -4.13 -5.67 -16.58
C LEU A 561 -4.26 -5.52 -15.07
N PRO A 562 -3.15 -5.31 -14.35
CA PRO A 562 -3.19 -4.97 -12.93
C PRO A 562 -3.83 -3.59 -12.67
N SER A 563 -3.64 -2.64 -13.59
CA SER A 563 -4.27 -1.33 -13.66
C SER A 563 -4.17 -0.78 -15.07
N ALA A 564 -5.06 0.15 -15.45
CA ALA A 564 -5.01 0.76 -16.77
C ALA A 564 -3.75 1.62 -16.96
N SER A 565 -3.25 2.25 -15.90
CA SER A 565 -2.01 3.04 -15.92
C SER A 565 -0.78 2.25 -16.36
N VAL A 566 -0.78 0.92 -16.19
CA VAL A 566 0.35 0.06 -16.57
C VAL A 566 0.52 -0.01 -18.09
N MET A 567 -0.55 0.20 -18.89
CA MET A 567 -0.52 0.08 -20.36
C MET A 567 0.60 0.87 -21.00
N ARG A 568 0.74 2.16 -20.66
CA ARG A 568 1.75 3.03 -21.28
C ARG A 568 3.18 2.54 -21.04
N PHE A 569 3.45 1.92 -19.85
CA PHE A 569 4.78 1.39 -19.52
C PHE A 569 5.09 0.16 -20.33
N LEU A 570 4.11 -0.74 -20.45
CA LEU A 570 4.26 -1.95 -21.25
C LEU A 570 4.36 -1.61 -22.75
N ALA A 571 3.57 -0.65 -23.24
CA ALA A 571 3.61 -0.21 -24.63
C ALA A 571 4.94 0.49 -24.99
N ALA A 572 5.55 1.20 -24.05
CA ALA A 572 6.84 1.86 -24.27
C ALA A 572 8.04 0.89 -24.34
N ARG A 573 7.89 -0.32 -23.82
CA ARG A 573 8.94 -1.34 -23.88
C ARG A 573 9.06 -1.89 -25.29
N LYS A 574 10.24 -1.72 -25.88
CA LYS A 574 10.61 -2.38 -27.15
C LYS A 574 11.38 -3.63 -26.79
N ALA A 575 10.83 -4.80 -27.12
CA ALA A 575 11.58 -6.05 -26.99
C ALA A 575 12.78 -6.03 -27.96
N ALA A 576 13.96 -5.72 -27.44
CA ALA A 576 15.22 -5.68 -28.19
C ALA A 576 15.99 -7.01 -28.04
N ALA A 577 15.29 -8.12 -27.88
CA ALA A 577 15.90 -9.42 -27.62
C ALA A 577 16.64 -9.96 -28.85
N ALA A 578 17.84 -10.52 -28.63
CA ALA A 578 18.71 -11.04 -29.67
C ALA A 578 18.29 -12.42 -30.18
N ARG A 579 17.41 -13.13 -29.46
CA ARG A 579 16.95 -14.49 -29.75
C ARG A 579 15.44 -14.60 -29.70
N ASP A 580 14.87 -15.50 -30.47
CA ASP A 580 13.42 -15.62 -30.57
C ASP A 580 12.78 -16.25 -29.34
N MET A 581 13.19 -17.46 -28.96
CA MET A 581 12.47 -18.25 -27.97
C MET A 581 13.38 -19.11 -27.08
N LEU A 582 13.08 -19.13 -25.78
CA LEU A 582 13.58 -20.07 -24.79
C LEU A 582 12.45 -20.98 -24.32
N LEU A 583 12.65 -22.30 -24.40
CA LEU A 583 11.76 -23.34 -23.89
C LEU A 583 12.44 -24.06 -22.73
N LEU A 584 11.87 -23.98 -21.54
CA LEU A 584 12.27 -24.76 -20.37
C LEU A 584 11.18 -25.80 -20.12
N GLY A 585 11.53 -27.10 -20.11
CA GLY A 585 10.53 -28.15 -19.96
C GLY A 585 11.00 -29.33 -19.12
N ASN A 586 10.08 -29.84 -18.29
CA ASN A 586 10.28 -31.01 -17.46
C ASN A 586 11.62 -31.00 -16.69
N PRO A 587 11.83 -30.03 -15.78
CA PRO A 587 13.05 -29.97 -14.95
C PRO A 587 13.26 -31.28 -14.16
N ASP A 588 14.50 -31.78 -14.10
CA ASP A 588 14.86 -32.91 -13.28
C ASP A 588 15.00 -32.50 -11.82
N LEU A 589 13.98 -32.78 -11.00
CA LEU A 589 13.93 -32.41 -9.58
C LEU A 589 14.55 -33.48 -8.65
N GLY A 590 15.13 -34.56 -9.24
CA GLY A 590 15.72 -35.66 -8.47
C GLY A 590 14.70 -36.63 -7.88
N ASP A 591 13.39 -36.45 -8.11
CA ASP A 591 12.31 -37.34 -7.68
C ASP A 591 11.46 -37.74 -8.92
N ALA A 592 11.44 -39.03 -9.23
CA ALA A 592 10.70 -39.55 -10.38
C ALA A 592 9.18 -39.29 -10.30
N ARG A 593 8.61 -39.06 -9.12
CA ARG A 593 7.19 -38.70 -8.95
C ARG A 593 6.88 -37.29 -9.43
N MET A 594 7.90 -36.46 -9.53
CA MET A 594 7.80 -35.06 -10.02
C MET A 594 8.12 -34.97 -11.52
N ASP A 595 8.24 -36.08 -12.20
CA ASP A 595 8.52 -36.09 -13.64
C ASP A 595 7.29 -35.65 -14.44
N LEU A 596 7.50 -34.78 -15.43
CA LEU A 596 6.48 -34.17 -16.28
C LEU A 596 6.74 -34.53 -17.78
N PRO A 597 6.55 -35.79 -18.21
CA PRO A 597 6.81 -36.16 -19.58
C PRO A 597 5.95 -35.42 -20.58
N GLY A 598 4.73 -34.97 -20.20
CA GLY A 598 3.89 -34.10 -21.02
C GLY A 598 4.52 -32.75 -21.30
N ALA A 599 5.17 -32.12 -20.30
CA ALA A 599 5.88 -30.86 -20.47
C ALA A 599 7.08 -30.98 -21.44
N GLU A 600 7.77 -32.12 -21.42
CA GLU A 600 8.84 -32.37 -22.36
C GLU A 600 8.31 -32.60 -23.81
N ALA A 601 7.18 -33.30 -23.93
CA ALA A 601 6.51 -33.49 -25.24
C ALA A 601 5.99 -32.14 -25.78
N GLU A 602 5.45 -31.26 -24.91
CA GLU A 602 5.01 -29.92 -25.23
C GLU A 602 6.15 -29.07 -25.81
N THR A 603 7.29 -28.98 -25.10
CA THR A 603 8.45 -28.20 -25.58
C THR A 603 8.97 -28.72 -26.92
N ARG A 604 8.97 -30.05 -27.15
CA ARG A 604 9.36 -30.68 -28.41
C ARG A 604 8.39 -30.32 -29.55
N ALA A 605 7.09 -30.33 -29.27
CA ALA A 605 6.05 -29.95 -30.23
C ALA A 605 6.11 -28.46 -30.59
N ILE A 606 6.34 -27.57 -29.60
CA ILE A 606 6.56 -26.15 -29.85
C ILE A 606 7.82 -25.92 -30.69
N ARG A 607 8.91 -26.64 -30.40
CA ARG A 607 10.14 -26.56 -31.18
C ARG A 607 9.93 -26.91 -32.67
N ALA A 608 9.06 -27.87 -32.96
CA ALA A 608 8.72 -28.21 -34.34
C ALA A 608 8.07 -27.04 -35.11
N ILE A 609 7.34 -26.17 -34.39
CA ILE A 609 6.72 -24.97 -34.94
C ILE A 609 7.72 -23.80 -34.99
N TRP A 610 8.62 -23.69 -33.99
CA TRP A 610 9.65 -22.65 -33.86
C TRP A 610 11.05 -23.26 -33.89
N PRO A 611 11.60 -23.60 -35.08
CA PRO A 611 12.86 -24.33 -35.20
C PRO A 611 14.07 -23.63 -34.59
N GLN A 612 14.02 -22.29 -34.45
CA GLN A 612 15.11 -21.49 -33.86
C GLN A 612 15.03 -21.43 -32.34
N ALA A 613 14.02 -22.04 -31.70
CA ALA A 613 13.88 -22.02 -30.24
C ALA A 613 15.05 -22.77 -29.57
N THR A 614 15.59 -22.17 -28.52
CA THR A 614 16.52 -22.83 -27.60
C THR A 614 15.71 -23.70 -26.64
N VAL A 615 15.95 -25.01 -26.61
CA VAL A 615 15.24 -25.96 -25.75
C VAL A 615 16.18 -26.47 -24.66
N LEU A 616 15.76 -26.32 -23.42
CA LEU A 616 16.44 -26.83 -22.23
C LEU A 616 15.47 -27.72 -21.48
N THR A 617 15.79 -29.00 -21.34
CA THR A 617 14.96 -29.97 -20.63
C THR A 617 15.77 -30.69 -19.57
N ARG A 618 15.09 -31.34 -18.64
CA ARG A 618 15.67 -32.15 -17.59
C ARG A 618 16.67 -31.31 -16.75
N ARG A 619 17.91 -31.79 -16.60
CA ARG A 619 18.98 -31.12 -15.85
C ARG A 619 19.42 -29.79 -16.44
N ALA A 620 19.13 -29.52 -17.70
CA ALA A 620 19.45 -28.24 -18.34
C ALA A 620 18.40 -27.16 -18.06
N ALA A 621 17.20 -27.51 -17.59
CA ALA A 621 16.14 -26.56 -17.26
C ALA A 621 16.34 -25.96 -15.87
N THR A 622 17.42 -25.21 -15.67
CA THR A 622 17.85 -24.67 -14.38
C THR A 622 17.39 -23.23 -14.17
N LYS A 623 17.42 -22.77 -12.91
CA LYS A 623 17.19 -21.37 -12.55
C LYS A 623 18.21 -20.45 -13.21
N SER A 624 19.49 -20.85 -13.24
CA SER A 624 20.56 -20.07 -13.87
C SER A 624 20.38 -19.92 -15.38
N ALA A 625 19.79 -20.89 -16.06
CA ALA A 625 19.47 -20.78 -17.48
C ALA A 625 18.51 -19.61 -17.75
N LEU A 626 17.53 -19.39 -16.88
CA LEU A 626 16.62 -18.25 -17.01
C LEU A 626 17.27 -16.93 -16.51
N THR A 627 17.90 -16.94 -15.34
CA THR A 627 18.42 -15.72 -14.72
C THR A 627 19.61 -15.10 -15.46
N ARG A 628 20.42 -15.92 -16.12
CA ARG A 628 21.62 -15.45 -16.87
C ARG A 628 21.33 -15.16 -18.35
N THR A 629 20.36 -15.82 -18.95
CA THR A 629 20.13 -15.72 -20.40
C THR A 629 18.74 -15.25 -20.78
N GLY A 630 17.81 -15.16 -19.83
CA GLY A 630 16.41 -14.78 -20.09
C GLY A 630 16.26 -13.42 -20.77
N GLU A 631 17.15 -12.46 -20.48
CA GLU A 631 17.19 -11.14 -21.11
C GLU A 631 17.40 -11.20 -22.64
N LEU A 632 18.00 -12.28 -23.14
CA LEU A 632 18.30 -12.46 -24.56
C LEU A 632 17.09 -12.91 -25.39
N PHE A 633 16.00 -13.37 -24.76
CA PHE A 633 14.89 -14.03 -25.45
C PHE A 633 13.64 -13.16 -25.49
N ARG A 634 13.02 -13.09 -26.67
CA ARG A 634 11.76 -12.38 -26.90
C ARG A 634 10.55 -13.16 -26.34
N VAL A 635 10.58 -14.48 -26.42
CA VAL A 635 9.55 -15.36 -25.89
C VAL A 635 10.20 -16.37 -24.94
N ILE A 636 9.60 -16.52 -23.78
CA ILE A 636 10.05 -17.50 -22.76
C ILE A 636 8.86 -18.39 -22.43
N HIS A 637 9.05 -19.70 -22.51
CA HIS A 637 8.06 -20.69 -22.12
C HIS A 637 8.66 -21.62 -21.06
N VAL A 638 7.94 -21.75 -19.95
CA VAL A 638 8.33 -22.58 -18.82
C VAL A 638 7.24 -23.62 -18.55
N ALA A 639 7.53 -24.88 -18.87
CA ALA A 639 6.68 -26.03 -18.57
C ALA A 639 7.30 -26.83 -17.41
N ALA A 640 6.86 -26.51 -16.18
CA ALA A 640 7.43 -27.00 -14.92
C ALA A 640 6.35 -27.09 -13.84
N HIS A 641 6.70 -27.60 -12.66
CA HIS A 641 5.82 -27.43 -11.49
C HIS A 641 5.79 -25.98 -11.01
N GLY A 642 4.61 -25.52 -10.61
CA GLY A 642 4.39 -24.25 -9.95
C GLY A 642 3.72 -24.45 -8.58
N GLU A 643 4.12 -23.66 -7.60
CA GLU A 643 3.52 -23.65 -6.26
C GLU A 643 3.09 -22.23 -5.89
N PHE A 644 1.82 -22.07 -5.54
CA PHE A 644 1.31 -20.82 -4.97
C PHE A 644 1.30 -20.90 -3.45
N VAL A 645 1.97 -19.95 -2.77
CA VAL A 645 2.05 -19.86 -1.30
C VAL A 645 1.22 -18.68 -0.83
N SER A 646 -0.03 -18.93 -0.44
CA SER A 646 -1.02 -17.88 -0.12
C SER A 646 -0.61 -16.97 1.04
N ASP A 647 0.08 -17.52 2.06
CA ASP A 647 0.47 -16.77 3.26
C ASP A 647 1.75 -15.94 3.04
N GLN A 648 2.61 -16.42 2.15
CA GLN A 648 3.87 -15.78 1.76
C GLN A 648 3.97 -15.70 0.22
N PRO A 649 3.23 -14.79 -0.43
CA PRO A 649 3.09 -14.80 -1.89
C PRO A 649 4.40 -14.54 -2.65
N LEU A 650 5.41 -13.96 -2.01
CA LEU A 650 6.76 -13.82 -2.58
C LEU A 650 7.52 -15.15 -2.63
N ASP A 651 7.12 -16.14 -1.84
CA ASP A 651 7.67 -17.51 -1.87
C ASP A 651 6.96 -18.42 -2.87
N SER A 652 5.90 -17.94 -3.55
CA SER A 652 5.31 -18.63 -4.71
C SER A 652 6.38 -18.82 -5.77
N ARG A 653 6.49 -20.04 -6.35
CA ARG A 653 7.69 -20.42 -7.10
C ARG A 653 7.43 -21.36 -8.26
N LEU A 654 8.36 -21.36 -9.20
CA LEU A 654 8.55 -22.40 -10.19
C LEU A 654 9.66 -23.33 -9.72
N LEU A 655 9.47 -24.64 -9.91
CA LEU A 655 10.46 -25.65 -9.58
C LEU A 655 11.27 -26.00 -10.84
N LEU A 656 12.53 -25.57 -10.85
CA LEU A 656 13.50 -25.81 -11.92
C LEU A 656 14.55 -26.81 -11.46
N ALA A 657 15.38 -27.31 -12.36
CA ALA A 657 16.38 -28.30 -12.00
C ALA A 657 17.44 -27.68 -11.05
N PRO A 658 17.75 -28.34 -9.92
CA PRO A 658 18.79 -27.88 -9.02
C PRO A 658 20.17 -28.00 -9.68
N GLU A 659 21.07 -27.11 -9.25
CA GLU A 659 22.48 -27.10 -9.67
C GLU A 659 23.39 -26.79 -8.47
N ALA A 660 24.71 -26.91 -8.65
CA ALA A 660 25.64 -26.69 -7.55
C ALA A 660 25.45 -25.27 -6.93
N GLY A 661 25.00 -25.25 -5.68
CA GLY A 661 24.75 -23.99 -4.93
C GLY A 661 23.38 -23.34 -5.16
N ASP A 662 22.47 -23.96 -5.92
CA ASP A 662 21.11 -23.46 -6.15
C ASP A 662 20.10 -24.61 -6.10
N ASP A 663 19.05 -24.48 -5.29
CA ASP A 663 18.01 -25.50 -5.10
C ASP A 663 16.99 -25.59 -6.25
N GLY A 664 17.13 -24.75 -7.28
CA GLY A 664 16.26 -24.72 -8.44
C GLY A 664 14.91 -24.03 -8.21
N ARG A 665 14.66 -23.46 -7.02
CA ARG A 665 13.42 -22.74 -6.71
C ARG A 665 13.50 -21.31 -7.21
N LEU A 666 12.74 -20.97 -8.24
CA LEU A 666 12.60 -19.61 -8.72
C LEU A 666 11.37 -18.98 -8.06
N THR A 667 11.58 -18.19 -7.02
CA THR A 667 10.51 -17.54 -6.27
C THR A 667 10.02 -16.27 -6.94
N ALA A 668 8.80 -15.83 -6.61
CA ALA A 668 8.30 -14.51 -7.02
C ALA A 668 9.23 -13.40 -6.49
N GLY A 669 9.82 -13.57 -5.30
CA GLY A 669 10.83 -12.65 -4.76
C GLY A 669 12.09 -12.55 -5.61
N ASP A 670 12.60 -13.67 -6.18
CA ASP A 670 13.76 -13.68 -7.07
C ASP A 670 13.53 -12.87 -8.36
N LEU A 671 12.27 -12.86 -8.86
CA LEU A 671 11.91 -12.16 -10.08
C LEU A 671 12.11 -10.65 -9.97
N TYR A 672 12.08 -10.07 -8.77
CA TYR A 672 12.35 -8.65 -8.57
C TYR A 672 13.83 -8.28 -8.80
N GLY A 673 14.73 -9.24 -8.75
CA GLY A 673 16.14 -9.09 -9.12
C GLY A 673 16.45 -9.41 -10.60
N LEU A 674 15.48 -9.96 -11.34
CA LEU A 674 15.69 -10.46 -12.69
C LEU A 674 15.49 -9.36 -13.75
N ARG A 675 16.25 -9.45 -14.86
CA ARG A 675 16.07 -8.61 -16.04
C ARG A 675 15.64 -9.46 -17.22
N LEU A 676 14.50 -9.11 -17.83
CA LEU A 676 13.97 -9.72 -19.02
C LEU A 676 13.68 -8.65 -20.09
N ASN A 677 13.73 -9.03 -21.35
CA ASN A 677 13.25 -8.24 -22.50
C ASN A 677 12.19 -9.06 -23.26
N ALA A 678 11.35 -9.78 -22.52
CA ALA A 678 10.41 -10.70 -23.10
C ALA A 678 9.11 -9.98 -23.53
N ASP A 679 8.70 -10.18 -24.78
CA ASP A 679 7.38 -9.81 -25.25
C ASP A 679 6.30 -10.71 -24.65
N LEU A 680 6.62 -12.00 -24.46
CA LEU A 680 5.72 -12.99 -23.87
C LEU A 680 6.48 -13.96 -22.96
N VAL A 681 5.95 -14.15 -21.75
CA VAL A 681 6.31 -15.27 -20.87
C VAL A 681 5.09 -16.18 -20.72
N THR A 682 5.24 -17.47 -21.01
CA THR A 682 4.19 -18.47 -20.80
C THR A 682 4.61 -19.39 -19.65
N LEU A 683 3.75 -19.49 -18.65
CA LEU A 683 3.90 -20.36 -17.51
C LEU A 683 2.93 -21.53 -17.63
N SER A 684 3.39 -22.60 -18.32
CA SER A 684 2.67 -23.87 -18.46
C SER A 684 2.91 -24.72 -17.20
N ALA A 685 2.37 -24.25 -16.07
CA ALA A 685 2.57 -24.82 -14.74
C ALA A 685 1.31 -24.59 -13.89
N CYS A 686 1.13 -25.42 -12.85
CA CYS A 686 -0.06 -25.33 -12.01
C CYS A 686 -0.14 -24.00 -11.24
N GLU A 687 -1.33 -23.39 -11.22
CA GLU A 687 -1.67 -22.22 -10.37
C GLU A 687 -0.75 -20.99 -10.48
N THR A 688 0.02 -20.88 -11.56
CA THR A 688 0.99 -19.78 -11.73
C THR A 688 0.34 -18.41 -11.98
N GLY A 689 -0.92 -18.40 -12.39
CA GLY A 689 -1.73 -17.17 -12.53
C GLY A 689 -2.32 -16.67 -11.21
N LEU A 690 -2.22 -17.45 -10.12
CA LEU A 690 -2.70 -17.04 -8.81
C LEU A 690 -1.72 -16.07 -8.14
N GLY A 691 -2.28 -15.18 -7.36
CA GLY A 691 -1.56 -14.24 -6.51
C GLY A 691 -2.40 -13.93 -5.27
N LYS A 692 -1.80 -13.34 -4.24
CA LYS A 692 -2.54 -12.85 -3.08
C LYS A 692 -3.00 -11.43 -3.33
N VAL A 693 -4.31 -11.20 -3.25
CA VAL A 693 -4.88 -9.84 -3.25
C VAL A 693 -4.68 -9.24 -1.87
N LEU A 694 -3.95 -8.14 -1.80
CA LEU A 694 -3.71 -7.38 -0.58
C LEU A 694 -4.62 -6.14 -0.50
N SER A 695 -4.58 -5.46 0.65
CA SER A 695 -5.25 -4.17 0.84
C SER A 695 -4.82 -3.18 -0.25
N GLY A 696 -5.79 -2.51 -0.91
CA GLY A 696 -5.49 -1.63 -2.06
C GLY A 696 -5.51 -2.35 -3.42
N ASP A 697 -6.02 -3.58 -3.48
CA ASP A 697 -6.20 -4.37 -4.69
C ASP A 697 -4.90 -4.76 -5.42
N ASP A 698 -3.81 -4.91 -4.68
CA ASP A 698 -2.55 -5.39 -5.22
C ASP A 698 -2.49 -6.92 -5.23
N VAL A 699 -2.22 -7.50 -6.41
CA VAL A 699 -2.02 -8.94 -6.58
C VAL A 699 -0.52 -9.25 -6.58
N ILE A 700 -0.04 -9.91 -5.53
CA ILE A 700 1.36 -10.35 -5.43
C ILE A 700 1.47 -11.83 -5.82
N GLY A 701 2.37 -12.14 -6.73
CA GLY A 701 2.64 -13.49 -7.20
C GLY A 701 3.56 -13.51 -8.41
N LEU A 702 3.71 -14.68 -9.04
CA LEU A 702 4.63 -14.88 -10.17
C LEU A 702 4.33 -13.97 -11.36
N THR A 703 3.05 -13.81 -11.73
CA THR A 703 2.63 -12.97 -12.86
C THR A 703 3.14 -11.54 -12.71
N ARG A 704 2.94 -10.94 -11.53
CA ARG A 704 3.43 -9.60 -11.24
C ARG A 704 4.96 -9.53 -11.24
N GLY A 705 5.62 -10.54 -10.67
CA GLY A 705 7.07 -10.64 -10.66
C GLY A 705 7.66 -10.63 -12.08
N PHE A 706 7.06 -11.37 -13.02
CA PHE A 706 7.51 -11.39 -14.42
C PHE A 706 7.24 -10.06 -15.16
N LEU A 707 6.10 -9.40 -14.93
CA LEU A 707 5.86 -8.05 -15.45
C LEU A 707 6.92 -7.07 -14.94
N TYR A 708 7.26 -7.17 -13.66
CA TYR A 708 8.31 -6.37 -13.04
C TYR A 708 9.68 -6.67 -13.67
N ALA A 709 10.01 -7.94 -13.83
CA ALA A 709 11.28 -8.39 -14.41
C ALA A 709 11.51 -7.86 -15.84
N GLY A 710 10.43 -7.48 -16.56
CA GLY A 710 10.52 -6.91 -17.91
C GLY A 710 9.73 -7.65 -18.98
N ALA A 711 8.85 -8.56 -18.59
CA ALA A 711 7.90 -9.17 -19.53
C ALA A 711 6.79 -8.17 -19.90
N ASN A 712 6.40 -8.09 -21.17
CA ASN A 712 5.27 -7.28 -21.62
C ASN A 712 3.93 -7.98 -21.40
N SER A 713 3.95 -9.31 -21.46
CA SER A 713 2.76 -10.14 -21.33
C SER A 713 3.10 -11.48 -20.70
N ILE A 714 2.17 -12.01 -19.93
CA ILE A 714 2.27 -13.32 -19.31
C ILE A 714 1.01 -14.12 -19.63
N VAL A 715 1.17 -15.37 -20.07
CA VAL A 715 0.10 -16.38 -20.11
C VAL A 715 0.34 -17.35 -18.95
N ALA A 716 -0.63 -17.46 -18.05
CA ALA A 716 -0.52 -18.29 -16.85
C ALA A 716 -1.85 -18.96 -16.49
N SER A 717 -1.80 -20.07 -15.77
CA SER A 717 -2.97 -20.89 -15.43
C SER A 717 -3.58 -20.50 -14.07
N LEU A 718 -4.89 -20.65 -13.94
CA LEU A 718 -5.66 -20.40 -12.70
C LEU A 718 -5.87 -21.65 -11.84
N TRP A 719 -5.66 -22.84 -12.39
CA TRP A 719 -5.80 -24.13 -11.71
C TRP A 719 -4.87 -25.18 -12.31
N PRO A 720 -4.66 -26.31 -11.63
CA PRO A 720 -3.91 -27.45 -12.17
C PRO A 720 -4.53 -27.92 -13.49
N VAL A 721 -3.71 -28.08 -14.50
CA VAL A 721 -4.13 -28.43 -15.86
C VAL A 721 -3.63 -29.81 -16.26
N SER A 722 -4.35 -30.44 -17.20
CA SER A 722 -3.99 -31.74 -17.77
C SER A 722 -2.91 -31.60 -18.84
N ASP A 723 -1.95 -32.50 -18.88
CA ASP A 723 -0.78 -32.43 -19.76
C ASP A 723 -1.15 -32.49 -21.27
N GLU A 724 -2.08 -33.38 -21.69
CA GLU A 724 -2.43 -33.56 -23.09
C GLU A 724 -3.14 -32.34 -23.66
N GLU A 725 -4.18 -31.85 -22.96
CA GLU A 725 -5.00 -30.71 -23.39
C GLU A 725 -4.22 -29.41 -23.34
N THR A 726 -3.35 -29.26 -22.33
CA THR A 726 -2.45 -28.12 -22.22
C THR A 726 -1.45 -28.09 -23.34
N SER A 727 -0.79 -29.21 -23.65
CA SER A 727 0.13 -29.30 -24.77
C SER A 727 -0.59 -28.96 -26.09
N PHE A 728 -1.83 -29.46 -26.30
CA PHE A 728 -2.61 -29.10 -27.49
C PHE A 728 -2.87 -27.57 -27.53
N LEU A 729 -3.33 -26.96 -26.44
CA LEU A 729 -3.59 -25.52 -26.38
C LEU A 729 -2.33 -24.69 -26.65
N MET A 730 -1.19 -25.05 -26.04
CA MET A 730 0.07 -24.33 -26.22
C MET A 730 0.62 -24.44 -27.63
N VAL A 731 0.54 -25.61 -28.25
CA VAL A 731 0.92 -25.77 -29.64
C VAL A 731 0.07 -24.89 -30.56
N ARG A 732 -1.24 -24.80 -30.32
CA ARG A 732 -2.12 -23.88 -31.07
C ARG A 732 -1.81 -22.41 -30.78
N LEU A 733 -1.58 -22.04 -29.53
CA LEU A 733 -1.18 -20.69 -29.17
C LEU A 733 0.06 -20.24 -29.95
N TYR A 734 1.13 -21.03 -29.93
CA TYR A 734 2.37 -20.69 -30.61
C TYR A 734 2.26 -20.74 -32.13
N GLY A 735 1.38 -21.60 -32.68
CA GLY A 735 1.05 -21.58 -34.10
C GLY A 735 0.37 -20.25 -34.48
N ASN A 736 -0.60 -19.82 -33.74
CA ASN A 736 -1.39 -18.61 -33.98
C ASN A 736 -0.57 -17.32 -33.76
N LEU A 737 0.36 -17.30 -32.80
CA LEU A 737 1.25 -16.16 -32.52
C LEU A 737 2.12 -15.75 -33.72
N LYS A 738 2.28 -16.61 -34.75
CA LYS A 738 3.00 -16.24 -35.97
C LYS A 738 2.29 -15.18 -36.79
N THR A 739 0.96 -15.09 -36.67
CA THR A 739 0.12 -14.28 -37.57
C THR A 739 -0.89 -13.43 -36.83
N MET A 740 -1.07 -13.64 -35.52
CA MET A 740 -2.08 -12.96 -34.69
C MET A 740 -1.47 -12.27 -33.50
N PRO A 741 -2.07 -11.15 -33.02
CA PRO A 741 -1.80 -10.60 -31.70
C PRO A 741 -1.99 -11.62 -30.57
N LYS A 742 -1.30 -11.43 -29.47
CA LYS A 742 -1.25 -12.41 -28.35
C LYS A 742 -2.63 -12.76 -27.78
N ALA A 743 -3.50 -11.74 -27.60
CA ALA A 743 -4.85 -11.98 -27.08
C ALA A 743 -5.72 -12.79 -28.07
N ASP A 744 -5.62 -12.48 -29.37
CA ASP A 744 -6.36 -13.19 -30.40
C ASP A 744 -5.81 -14.61 -30.61
N ALA A 745 -4.48 -14.77 -30.52
CA ALA A 745 -3.82 -16.08 -30.63
C ALA A 745 -4.23 -17.01 -29.48
N LEU A 746 -4.32 -16.48 -28.24
CA LEU A 746 -4.80 -17.27 -27.10
C LEU A 746 -6.28 -17.62 -27.25
N ARG A 747 -7.12 -16.65 -27.61
CA ARG A 747 -8.54 -16.90 -27.88
C ARG A 747 -8.73 -17.99 -28.95
N GLN A 748 -8.03 -17.90 -30.06
CA GLN A 748 -8.12 -18.89 -31.14
C GLN A 748 -7.67 -20.27 -30.67
N ALA A 749 -6.59 -20.36 -29.88
CA ALA A 749 -6.15 -21.61 -29.28
C ALA A 749 -7.20 -22.20 -28.33
N GLN A 750 -7.83 -21.36 -27.51
CA GLN A 750 -8.93 -21.76 -26.62
C GLN A 750 -10.16 -22.27 -27.41
N LEU A 751 -10.52 -21.62 -28.50
CA LEU A 751 -11.62 -22.05 -29.37
C LEU A 751 -11.32 -23.39 -30.06
N GLU A 752 -10.09 -23.62 -30.52
CA GLU A 752 -9.65 -24.89 -31.12
C GLU A 752 -9.64 -26.01 -30.08
N THR A 753 -9.17 -25.71 -28.86
CA THR A 753 -9.19 -26.67 -27.74
C THR A 753 -10.63 -26.98 -27.31
N LYS A 754 -11.53 -25.99 -27.25
CA LYS A 754 -12.94 -26.15 -26.93
C LYS A 754 -13.67 -27.07 -27.92
N ARG A 755 -13.31 -27.03 -29.23
CA ARG A 755 -13.90 -27.94 -30.26
C ARG A 755 -13.53 -29.39 -30.02
N ARG A 756 -12.36 -29.65 -29.44
CA ARG A 756 -11.89 -31.01 -29.14
C ARG A 756 -12.32 -31.46 -27.73
N TYR A 757 -12.26 -30.55 -26.75
CA TYR A 757 -12.55 -30.80 -25.35
C TYR A 757 -13.56 -29.75 -24.88
N ALA A 758 -14.85 -30.11 -24.90
CA ALA A 758 -15.98 -29.17 -24.71
C ALA A 758 -16.00 -28.48 -23.34
N HIS A 759 -15.54 -29.19 -22.27
CA HIS A 759 -15.61 -28.66 -20.91
C HIS A 759 -14.62 -27.50 -20.71
N PRO A 760 -15.04 -26.35 -20.10
CA PRO A 760 -14.20 -25.16 -19.91
C PRO A 760 -12.94 -25.39 -19.07
N PHE A 761 -12.92 -26.42 -18.23
CA PHE A 761 -11.72 -26.81 -17.48
C PHE A 761 -10.47 -26.90 -18.39
N PHE A 762 -10.61 -27.43 -19.59
CA PHE A 762 -9.49 -27.73 -20.50
C PHE A 762 -8.99 -26.53 -21.30
N TRP A 763 -9.82 -25.51 -21.51
CA TRP A 763 -9.47 -24.39 -22.39
C TRP A 763 -9.51 -23.01 -21.74
N SER A 764 -10.15 -22.84 -20.57
CA SER A 764 -10.28 -21.53 -19.94
C SER A 764 -9.34 -21.31 -18.76
N ALA A 765 -8.45 -22.27 -18.47
CA ALA A 765 -7.47 -22.17 -17.39
C ALA A 765 -6.46 -21.04 -17.60
N PHE A 766 -6.04 -20.82 -18.84
CA PHE A 766 -4.99 -19.86 -19.18
C PHE A 766 -5.56 -18.47 -19.44
N GLN A 767 -4.93 -17.48 -18.82
CA GLN A 767 -5.25 -16.06 -18.96
C GLN A 767 -4.02 -15.29 -19.44
N LEU A 768 -4.25 -14.27 -20.27
CA LEU A 768 -3.24 -13.31 -20.70
C LEU A 768 -3.29 -12.08 -19.80
N THR A 769 -2.20 -11.79 -19.12
CA THR A 769 -1.99 -10.55 -18.36
C THR A 769 -0.91 -9.71 -19.02
N GLY A 770 -1.16 -8.44 -19.27
CA GLY A 770 -0.26 -7.53 -19.96
C GLY A 770 -0.79 -7.11 -21.33
N MET A 771 0.11 -6.75 -22.26
CA MET A 771 -0.27 -6.24 -23.59
C MET A 771 -0.66 -7.37 -24.54
N GLY A 772 -1.91 -7.39 -24.97
CA GLY A 772 -2.46 -8.41 -25.90
C GLY A 772 -2.10 -8.22 -27.36
N ARG A 773 -1.46 -7.09 -27.70
CA ARG A 773 -1.03 -6.74 -29.07
C ARG A 773 0.25 -7.44 -29.46
#